data_b19c9689c7ba7aee77629307ab36ae15
#
_entry.id   b19c9689c7ba7aee77629307ab36ae15
#
_cell.length_a   1.000
_cell.length_b   1.000
_cell.length_c   1.000
_cell.angle_alpha   90.00
_cell.angle_beta   90.00
_cell.angle_gamma   90.00
#
_symmetry.space_group_name_H-M   'P 1'
#
loop_
_entity.id
_entity.type
_entity.pdbx_description
1 polymer ?
#
loop_
_entity_poly.entity_id
_entity_poly.type
_entity_poly.pdbx_seq_one_letter_code
_entity_poly.pdbx_strand_id
1 'polypeptide(L)'
;MQQQPAARFRTGLRTRTTAAILCVSAALVAMPQAQGRNAPRITSPREQFGRNIGDDYFLVNWTRWVEYLQKMDRESDRMTVVEIGKTAEGRTQYTAIVTSPENHRRLAHFKEINRRLAMAEGLTDDQARQLARDGRIVVWIDGGLHATEVLGAAQLIELTYRLNSATDAETARILDDAIVLLTNVNPDGMELVSNWYMRDADERRRSTAGLPRLYQKYIGHDNNRDFYMMNQPETENANRLMYREWYPAIMYNHHQTGPAGTVLFAPPFRDPFNYHFDPLIPLGIDLVGAAIHSRLAAEGKPGAVMRSAAPYSTWFNGGIRTTSYFHNQIGILTEMIGNPTPIDIPFVPDMQLRRSDVPNPIAPQRWHFRQSIEYSMTTNYAILDIASERKEDFLFNMYKMAKNAIDAGSRDHWTIYPNRVEQVRTAIARENGGTGRGGAPVSFYHDVLHDPAARDPRGFVIPSDQPDFLTATKFVNILIKGGVAVHRATAPFAAGGKSYAAGSYVVKTAQPFRAHVMDMFEPQDHPNDFPYPGGPPRAPYDVAGYNLSYSMGIVFDRVLDAFDGPFENVPDVIKPPPGRFSAAPEGGSYVLSAQTNDAFVAVNRLLKAGQPVFRMRERIDADGRSYAAGSFVIPAQDRTTALLAKTAQEKGLSIETRTGSFVGIIPLRPVRIGLWDVYGGSMPSGWTRWLLEQFEFPFEVVYAKALDAGNLAAKYDVLIFVDGAIPMRDSGGGQPRAENIPAEFHDWLGTVSVSRTVPELRTFVEDGGRLLAIGSSTSIGYHLGLPIRNALVERGATGESRPLSSETFFIPGSILEARVDTSHPLAYGLADRVNLFFDESPSFRLLPEAASRAVVPVAWFASPTPLRSGWAWGQQHLDQTVQIIDAQVGKGRVLLFAPEIAWRAQPHGTFKFLFNGIYLQ
;
A
#
# COMPACT_ATOMS: atom_id res chain seq x y z
N MET A 1 -48.98 -40.00 -28.74
CA MET A 1 -49.44 -40.46 -30.11
C MET A 1 -48.19 -40.64 -30.94
N GLN A 2 -47.99 -41.91 -31.24
CA GLN A 2 -47.37 -42.52 -32.45
C GLN A 2 -45.92 -42.17 -32.72
N GLN A 3 -45.00 -43.04 -32.44
CA GLN A 3 -44.61 -44.34 -33.05
C GLN A 3 -43.57 -44.16 -34.15
N GLN A 4 -42.52 -44.85 -33.91
CA GLN A 4 -41.41 -45.30 -34.78
C GLN A 4 -41.92 -45.94 -36.09
N PRO A 5 -41.02 -46.38 -37.04
CA PRO A 5 -40.03 -47.39 -36.72
C PRO A 5 -38.69 -47.35 -37.55
N ALA A 6 -37.82 -48.22 -37.12
CA ALA A 6 -36.51 -48.65 -37.62
C ALA A 6 -36.54 -49.41 -38.92
N ALA A 7 -35.38 -49.45 -39.62
CA ALA A 7 -35.07 -50.57 -40.57
C ALA A 7 -33.57 -50.90 -40.55
N ARG A 8 -33.28 -52.12 -40.17
CA ARG A 8 -32.02 -52.87 -40.40
C ARG A 8 -31.94 -53.35 -41.85
N PHE A 9 -30.75 -53.41 -42.41
CA PHE A 9 -30.41 -54.56 -43.25
C PHE A 9 -28.94 -54.98 -43.21
N ARG A 10 -28.71 -56.25 -43.27
CA ARG A 10 -27.54 -57.09 -43.05
C ARG A 10 -26.83 -57.46 -44.34
N THR A 11 -25.56 -57.94 -44.13
CA THR A 11 -24.84 -59.03 -44.85
C THR A 11 -24.14 -58.58 -46.16
N GLY A 12 -22.97 -58.94 -46.46
CA GLY A 12 -22.04 -59.97 -46.05
C GLY A 12 -21.27 -60.41 -47.29
N LEU A 13 -20.08 -60.79 -47.20
CA LEU A 13 -19.38 -61.92 -47.80
C LEU A 13 -17.99 -61.65 -48.35
N ARG A 14 -17.13 -62.46 -47.91
CA ARG A 14 -15.76 -62.86 -48.25
C ARG A 14 -15.41 -62.91 -49.75
N THR A 15 -14.14 -62.61 -50.08
CA THR A 15 -13.23 -63.63 -50.71
C THR A 15 -11.77 -63.14 -50.81
N ARG A 16 -10.99 -64.09 -50.66
CA ARG A 16 -9.53 -64.33 -50.62
C ARG A 16 -8.74 -63.95 -51.88
N THR A 17 -7.43 -63.79 -51.61
CA THR A 17 -6.20 -64.25 -52.29
C THR A 17 -5.48 -63.15 -53.04
N THR A 18 -4.16 -62.94 -53.03
CA THR A 18 -2.99 -63.83 -53.03
C THR A 18 -1.72 -62.93 -52.75
N ALA A 19 -0.74 -63.52 -52.13
CA ALA A 19 0.57 -62.90 -51.84
C ALA A 19 1.41 -62.73 -53.10
N ALA A 20 2.19 -61.64 -53.16
CA ALA A 20 3.38 -61.54 -54.00
C ALA A 20 4.52 -60.92 -53.14
N ILE A 21 5.52 -61.72 -52.90
CA ILE A 21 6.78 -61.34 -52.25
C ILE A 21 7.63 -60.66 -53.28
N LEU A 22 8.02 -59.40 -52.99
CA LEU A 22 9.14 -58.78 -53.70
C LEU A 22 10.17 -58.32 -52.65
N CYS A 23 11.30 -58.99 -52.59
CA CYS A 23 12.50 -58.61 -51.84
C CYS A 23 13.09 -57.32 -52.47
N VAL A 24 13.07 -56.23 -51.67
CA VAL A 24 13.92 -55.09 -51.98
C VAL A 24 14.91 -54.97 -50.84
N SER A 25 16.17 -55.16 -51.18
CA SER A 25 17.32 -54.94 -50.27
C SER A 25 17.45 -53.46 -49.96
N ALA A 26 17.06 -53.11 -48.75
CA ALA A 26 17.30 -51.77 -48.21
C ALA A 26 18.67 -51.69 -47.58
N ALA A 27 19.57 -50.90 -48.17
CA ALA A 27 20.82 -50.47 -47.56
C ALA A 27 20.49 -49.61 -46.33
N LEU A 28 20.84 -50.08 -45.16
CA LEU A 28 20.85 -49.30 -43.92
C LEU A 28 21.94 -48.23 -44.05
N VAL A 29 21.52 -47.03 -44.41
CA VAL A 29 22.33 -45.82 -44.12
C VAL A 29 22.14 -45.55 -42.60
N ALA A 30 23.17 -45.83 -41.80
CA ALA A 30 23.25 -45.43 -40.43
C ALA A 30 23.25 -43.89 -40.40
N MET A 31 22.10 -43.31 -40.12
CA MET A 31 22.05 -41.91 -39.65
C MET A 31 22.78 -41.85 -38.32
N PRO A 32 23.70 -40.90 -38.09
CA PRO A 32 24.25 -40.68 -36.80
C PRO A 32 23.12 -40.29 -35.87
N GLN A 33 22.83 -41.11 -34.87
CA GLN A 33 22.05 -40.69 -33.72
C GLN A 33 22.69 -39.41 -33.18
N ALA A 34 22.00 -38.30 -33.33
CA ALA A 34 22.32 -37.11 -32.55
C ALA A 34 22.36 -37.57 -31.08
N GLN A 35 23.54 -37.60 -30.52
CA GLN A 35 23.69 -37.73 -29.09
C GLN A 35 22.89 -36.61 -28.48
N GLY A 36 21.70 -36.92 -27.95
CA GLY A 36 20.93 -35.99 -27.15
C GLY A 36 21.87 -35.44 -26.09
N ARG A 37 22.16 -34.15 -26.14
CA ARG A 37 22.77 -33.48 -24.99
C ARG A 37 21.87 -33.84 -23.83
N ASN A 38 22.37 -34.59 -22.85
CA ASN A 38 21.66 -34.80 -21.59
C ASN A 38 21.24 -33.42 -21.10
N ALA A 39 19.93 -33.19 -21.00
CA ALA A 39 19.44 -31.95 -20.39
C ALA A 39 20.17 -31.77 -19.04
N PRO A 40 20.65 -30.57 -18.75
CA PRO A 40 21.38 -30.36 -17.50
C PRO A 40 20.50 -30.80 -16.33
N ARG A 41 21.09 -31.62 -15.45
CA ARG A 41 20.39 -32.12 -14.28
C ARG A 41 20.27 -31.00 -13.26
N ILE A 42 19.07 -30.54 -12.95
CA ILE A 42 18.81 -29.56 -11.92
C ILE A 42 18.79 -30.25 -10.55
N THR A 43 19.59 -29.77 -9.61
CA THR A 43 19.59 -30.25 -8.21
C THR A 43 18.20 -30.03 -7.60
N SER A 44 17.61 -31.10 -7.06
CA SER A 44 16.28 -31.01 -6.42
C SER A 44 16.36 -30.33 -5.04
N PRO A 45 15.25 -29.76 -4.52
CA PRO A 45 15.17 -29.25 -3.16
C PRO A 45 15.60 -30.29 -2.11
N ARG A 46 15.22 -31.55 -2.30
CA ARG A 46 15.60 -32.64 -1.39
C ARG A 46 17.11 -32.86 -1.35
N GLU A 47 17.78 -32.81 -2.48
CA GLU A 47 19.25 -32.92 -2.56
C GLU A 47 19.94 -31.71 -1.93
N GLN A 48 19.38 -30.51 -2.12
CA GLN A 48 19.95 -29.27 -1.61
C GLN A 48 19.75 -29.07 -0.11
N PHE A 49 18.54 -29.38 0.38
CA PHE A 49 18.15 -29.07 1.77
C PHE A 49 18.04 -30.30 2.67
N GLY A 50 18.13 -31.54 2.12
CA GLY A 50 17.90 -32.77 2.83
C GLY A 50 16.44 -33.11 3.08
N ARG A 51 15.51 -32.26 2.68
CA ARG A 51 14.06 -32.39 2.82
C ARG A 51 13.35 -31.83 1.58
N ASN A 52 12.11 -32.27 1.34
CA ASN A 52 11.28 -31.66 0.30
C ASN A 52 10.71 -30.33 0.79
N ILE A 53 10.42 -29.44 -0.14
CA ILE A 53 9.61 -28.26 0.17
C ILE A 53 8.20 -28.73 0.51
N GLY A 54 7.67 -28.23 1.63
CA GLY A 54 6.38 -28.64 2.16
C GLY A 54 6.39 -29.85 3.08
N ASP A 55 7.56 -30.45 3.37
CA ASP A 55 7.67 -31.39 4.49
C ASP A 55 7.28 -30.66 5.78
N ASP A 56 6.51 -31.33 6.64
CA ASP A 56 6.08 -30.76 7.92
C ASP A 56 7.29 -30.39 8.78
N TYR A 57 7.13 -29.34 9.57
CA TYR A 57 8.13 -28.81 10.49
C TYR A 57 9.43 -28.33 9.84
N PHE A 58 9.39 -27.95 8.57
CA PHE A 58 10.57 -27.53 7.84
C PHE A 58 10.34 -26.23 7.06
N LEU A 59 11.26 -25.26 7.21
CA LEU A 59 11.33 -24.03 6.45
C LEU A 59 12.74 -23.75 5.96
N VAL A 60 12.85 -23.08 4.83
CA VAL A 60 14.09 -22.59 4.24
C VAL A 60 14.15 -21.08 4.45
N ASN A 61 15.26 -20.57 4.99
CA ASN A 61 15.48 -19.13 5.14
C ASN A 61 16.01 -18.50 3.83
N TRP A 62 16.04 -17.17 3.80
CA TRP A 62 16.48 -16.42 2.62
C TRP A 62 17.92 -16.75 2.21
N THR A 63 18.86 -16.83 3.16
CA THR A 63 20.27 -17.15 2.89
C THR A 63 20.41 -18.46 2.14
N ARG A 64 19.79 -19.54 2.62
CA ARG A 64 19.81 -20.86 1.97
C ARG A 64 19.07 -20.87 0.63
N TRP A 65 18.00 -20.08 0.53
CA TRP A 65 17.26 -19.94 -0.72
C TRP A 65 18.11 -19.28 -1.80
N VAL A 66 18.83 -18.21 -1.49
CA VAL A 66 19.73 -17.53 -2.44
C VAL A 66 20.85 -18.44 -2.91
N GLU A 67 21.45 -19.22 -2.02
CA GLU A 67 22.47 -20.22 -2.39
C GLU A 67 21.93 -21.22 -3.42
N TYR A 68 20.72 -21.72 -3.19
CA TYR A 68 20.06 -22.66 -4.09
C TYR A 68 19.62 -21.99 -5.40
N LEU A 69 19.11 -20.78 -5.34
CA LEU A 69 18.71 -20.00 -6.52
C LEU A 69 19.90 -19.76 -7.45
N GLN A 70 21.04 -19.34 -6.91
CA GLN A 70 22.29 -19.16 -7.65
C GLN A 70 22.86 -20.47 -8.19
N LYS A 71 22.64 -21.58 -7.50
CA LYS A 71 23.03 -22.90 -7.97
C LYS A 71 22.18 -23.33 -9.17
N MET A 72 20.87 -23.20 -9.08
CA MET A 72 19.96 -23.49 -10.20
C MET A 72 20.25 -22.59 -11.42
N ASP A 73 20.61 -21.33 -11.21
CA ASP A 73 21.02 -20.41 -12.28
C ASP A 73 22.20 -20.94 -13.09
N ARG A 74 23.16 -21.55 -12.40
CA ARG A 74 24.32 -22.21 -13.07
C ARG A 74 24.01 -23.56 -13.73
N GLU A 75 22.99 -24.26 -13.24
CA GLU A 75 22.59 -25.59 -13.70
C GLU A 75 21.57 -25.54 -14.84
N SER A 76 20.83 -24.42 -14.99
CA SER A 76 19.71 -24.28 -15.91
C SER A 76 20.05 -23.33 -17.06
N ASP A 77 19.63 -23.68 -18.26
CA ASP A 77 19.62 -22.78 -19.41
C ASP A 77 18.28 -22.06 -19.61
N ARG A 78 17.32 -22.28 -18.69
CA ARG A 78 15.97 -21.70 -18.67
C ARG A 78 15.84 -20.52 -17.71
N MET A 79 16.86 -20.20 -16.93
CA MET A 79 16.77 -19.24 -15.86
C MET A 79 17.95 -18.26 -15.84
N THR A 80 17.68 -17.02 -15.43
CA THR A 80 18.69 -16.04 -15.06
C THR A 80 18.27 -15.34 -13.79
N VAL A 81 19.17 -15.22 -12.81
CA VAL A 81 18.94 -14.51 -11.55
C VAL A 81 19.49 -13.09 -11.65
N VAL A 82 18.63 -12.11 -11.35
CA VAL A 82 18.95 -10.69 -11.45
C VAL A 82 18.78 -10.01 -10.09
N GLU A 83 19.78 -9.22 -9.68
CA GLU A 83 19.67 -8.33 -8.54
C GLU A 83 18.73 -7.16 -8.88
N ILE A 84 17.74 -6.91 -8.02
CA ILE A 84 16.75 -5.85 -8.23
C ILE A 84 16.84 -4.71 -7.22
N GLY A 85 17.75 -4.79 -6.26
CA GLY A 85 18.00 -3.76 -5.28
C GLY A 85 18.31 -4.30 -3.90
N LYS A 86 18.28 -3.43 -2.90
CA LYS A 86 18.49 -3.77 -1.49
C LYS A 86 17.20 -3.65 -0.71
N THR A 87 17.08 -4.43 0.36
CA THR A 87 16.01 -4.34 1.35
C THR A 87 16.32 -3.29 2.41
N ALA A 88 15.37 -3.01 3.28
CA ALA A 88 15.52 -2.10 4.41
C ALA A 88 16.62 -2.54 5.43
N GLU A 89 16.95 -3.84 5.50
CA GLU A 89 18.06 -4.37 6.30
C GLU A 89 19.34 -4.56 5.48
N GLY A 90 19.36 -4.14 4.21
CA GLY A 90 20.55 -4.18 3.34
C GLY A 90 20.80 -5.49 2.62
N ARG A 91 19.90 -6.49 2.72
CA ARG A 91 20.00 -7.73 1.92
C ARG A 91 19.77 -7.45 0.46
N THR A 92 20.42 -8.21 -0.41
CA THR A 92 20.14 -8.15 -1.85
C THR A 92 18.81 -8.84 -2.13
N GLN A 93 17.93 -8.14 -2.84
CA GLN A 93 16.69 -8.70 -3.36
C GLN A 93 16.91 -9.19 -4.79
N TYR A 94 16.41 -10.37 -5.12
CA TYR A 94 16.57 -11.00 -6.43
C TYR A 94 15.23 -11.33 -7.06
N THR A 95 15.23 -11.35 -8.40
CA THR A 95 14.19 -12.01 -9.19
C THR A 95 14.82 -13.07 -10.08
N ALA A 96 14.15 -14.21 -10.24
CA ALA A 96 14.50 -15.19 -11.23
C ALA A 96 13.64 -14.98 -12.48
N ILE A 97 14.28 -14.85 -13.63
CA ILE A 97 13.64 -14.76 -14.95
C ILE A 97 13.68 -16.16 -15.54
N VAL A 98 12.52 -16.79 -15.67
CA VAL A 98 12.41 -18.19 -16.15
C VAL A 98 11.63 -18.21 -17.47
N THR A 99 12.22 -18.77 -18.51
CA THR A 99 11.62 -18.92 -19.83
C THR A 99 12.42 -19.95 -20.65
N SER A 100 12.02 -20.25 -21.90
CA SER A 100 12.80 -21.16 -22.73
C SER A 100 14.20 -20.60 -23.08
N PRO A 101 15.20 -21.45 -23.35
CA PRO A 101 16.54 -21.01 -23.75
C PRO A 101 16.55 -20.13 -25.01
N GLU A 102 15.60 -20.33 -25.91
CA GLU A 102 15.40 -19.47 -27.10
C GLU A 102 14.98 -18.07 -26.71
N ASN A 103 14.02 -17.95 -25.80
CA ASN A 103 13.54 -16.65 -25.30
C ASN A 103 14.63 -15.91 -24.51
N HIS A 104 15.46 -16.61 -23.74
CA HIS A 104 16.59 -16.01 -23.01
C HIS A 104 17.52 -15.24 -23.94
N ARG A 105 17.83 -15.79 -25.10
CA ARG A 105 18.68 -15.10 -26.10
C ARG A 105 18.05 -13.81 -26.63
N ARG A 106 16.75 -13.61 -26.43
CA ARG A 106 15.95 -12.50 -26.98
C ARG A 106 15.22 -11.68 -25.92
N LEU A 107 15.59 -11.78 -24.64
CA LEU A 107 14.89 -11.09 -23.53
C LEU A 107 14.69 -9.59 -23.79
N ALA A 108 15.74 -8.88 -24.26
CA ALA A 108 15.64 -7.45 -24.56
C ALA A 108 14.60 -7.14 -25.64
N HIS A 109 14.46 -8.00 -26.65
CA HIS A 109 13.46 -7.87 -27.70
C HIS A 109 12.03 -8.02 -27.15
N PHE A 110 11.78 -9.04 -26.30
CA PHE A 110 10.46 -9.25 -25.71
C PHE A 110 10.12 -8.18 -24.67
N LYS A 111 11.09 -7.71 -23.89
CA LYS A 111 10.94 -6.59 -22.98
C LYS A 111 10.48 -5.32 -23.73
N GLU A 112 11.07 -5.04 -24.89
CA GLU A 112 10.68 -3.90 -25.72
C GLU A 112 9.27 -4.07 -26.33
N ILE A 113 8.88 -5.29 -26.77
CA ILE A 113 7.51 -5.56 -27.22
C ILE A 113 6.50 -5.26 -26.11
N ASN A 114 6.72 -5.79 -24.90
CA ASN A 114 5.82 -5.55 -23.77
C ASN A 114 5.74 -4.05 -23.44
N ARG A 115 6.86 -3.34 -23.42
CA ARG A 115 6.88 -1.88 -23.21
C ARG A 115 6.03 -1.15 -24.25
N ARG A 116 6.20 -1.47 -25.54
CA ARG A 116 5.44 -0.83 -26.63
C ARG A 116 3.95 -1.07 -26.53
N LEU A 117 3.55 -2.31 -26.16
CA LEU A 117 2.14 -2.64 -25.94
C LEU A 117 1.58 -1.94 -24.70
N ALA A 118 2.29 -1.94 -23.57
CA ALA A 118 1.86 -1.29 -22.34
C ALA A 118 1.75 0.24 -22.47
N MET A 119 2.61 0.85 -23.31
CA MET A 119 2.60 2.31 -23.52
C MET A 119 1.69 2.74 -24.68
N ALA A 120 1.29 1.83 -25.55
CA ALA A 120 0.46 2.06 -26.74
C ALA A 120 0.93 3.23 -27.63
N GLU A 121 2.23 3.57 -27.58
CA GLU A 121 2.80 4.74 -28.23
C GLU A 121 2.85 4.56 -29.75
N GLY A 122 2.05 5.36 -30.48
CA GLY A 122 2.08 5.42 -31.94
C GLY A 122 1.70 4.12 -32.65
N LEU A 123 1.04 3.17 -31.96
CA LEU A 123 0.61 1.90 -32.52
C LEU A 123 -0.81 1.97 -33.09
N THR A 124 -1.00 1.37 -34.28
CA THR A 124 -2.32 0.98 -34.74
C THR A 124 -2.73 -0.37 -34.12
N ASP A 125 -4.04 -0.69 -34.17
CA ASP A 125 -4.55 -1.99 -33.71
C ASP A 125 -3.88 -3.17 -34.44
N ASP A 126 -3.62 -3.05 -35.75
CA ASP A 126 -2.95 -4.11 -36.52
C ASP A 126 -1.49 -4.30 -36.11
N GLN A 127 -0.76 -3.21 -35.89
CA GLN A 127 0.61 -3.26 -35.37
C GLN A 127 0.67 -3.88 -34.00
N ALA A 128 -0.26 -3.52 -33.10
CA ALA A 128 -0.36 -4.09 -31.76
C ALA A 128 -0.69 -5.59 -31.80
N ARG A 129 -1.60 -6.03 -32.70
CA ARG A 129 -1.89 -7.46 -32.91
C ARG A 129 -0.66 -8.22 -33.42
N GLN A 130 0.13 -7.62 -34.33
CA GLN A 130 1.36 -8.24 -34.75
C GLN A 130 2.38 -8.38 -33.62
N LEU A 131 2.57 -7.33 -32.83
CA LEU A 131 3.44 -7.39 -31.64
C LEU A 131 2.95 -8.43 -30.63
N ALA A 132 1.63 -8.58 -30.43
CA ALA A 132 1.07 -9.58 -29.53
C ALA A 132 1.35 -11.02 -30.00
N ARG A 133 1.28 -11.27 -31.32
CA ARG A 133 1.67 -12.57 -31.89
C ARG A 133 3.16 -12.87 -31.71
N ASP A 134 4.01 -11.89 -31.97
CA ASP A 134 5.48 -12.03 -31.94
C ASP A 134 6.03 -12.01 -30.52
N GLY A 135 5.30 -11.42 -29.59
CA GLY A 135 5.67 -11.22 -28.18
C GLY A 135 5.67 -12.48 -27.34
N ARG A 136 6.13 -12.32 -26.11
CA ARG A 136 6.00 -13.29 -25.02
C ARG A 136 5.28 -12.61 -23.87
N ILE A 137 4.30 -13.32 -23.28
CA ILE A 137 3.58 -12.77 -22.15
C ILE A 137 4.49 -12.76 -20.91
N VAL A 138 4.57 -11.63 -20.22
CA VAL A 138 5.27 -11.55 -18.95
C VAL A 138 4.26 -11.83 -17.84
N VAL A 139 4.61 -12.78 -16.96
CA VAL A 139 3.83 -13.14 -15.78
C VAL A 139 4.71 -12.97 -14.56
N TRP A 140 4.27 -12.12 -13.63
CA TRP A 140 4.90 -11.96 -12.32
C TRP A 140 4.24 -12.92 -11.34
N ILE A 141 5.05 -13.68 -10.61
CA ILE A 141 4.60 -14.53 -9.50
C ILE A 141 5.49 -14.23 -8.30
N ASP A 142 4.90 -13.78 -7.21
CA ASP A 142 5.65 -13.50 -5.99
C ASP A 142 5.32 -14.47 -4.86
N GLY A 143 6.11 -14.33 -3.79
CA GLY A 143 5.90 -15.03 -2.54
C GLY A 143 6.67 -14.36 -1.41
N GLY A 144 6.23 -14.63 -0.18
CA GLY A 144 6.93 -14.16 1.01
C GLY A 144 6.76 -12.68 1.32
N LEU A 145 5.81 -11.99 0.72
CA LEU A 145 5.48 -10.59 1.01
C LEU A 145 5.16 -10.43 2.50
N HIS A 146 4.14 -11.11 2.99
CA HIS A 146 3.92 -11.28 4.42
C HIS A 146 4.72 -12.50 4.90
N ALA A 147 5.83 -12.27 5.53
CA ALA A 147 6.78 -13.35 5.82
C ALA A 147 6.27 -14.41 6.79
N THR A 148 5.29 -14.10 7.64
CA THR A 148 4.60 -15.08 8.50
C THR A 148 3.67 -16.00 7.71
N GLU A 149 3.33 -15.63 6.49
CA GLU A 149 2.60 -16.43 5.51
C GLU A 149 3.60 -17.30 4.71
N VAL A 150 4.22 -18.21 5.41
CA VAL A 150 5.42 -18.94 4.95
C VAL A 150 5.21 -19.78 3.69
N LEU A 151 3.96 -20.09 3.35
CA LEU A 151 3.60 -20.83 2.13
C LEU A 151 4.05 -20.08 0.88
N GLY A 152 3.88 -18.73 0.84
CA GLY A 152 4.25 -17.92 -0.31
C GLY A 152 5.73 -18.07 -0.70
N ALA A 153 6.62 -18.01 0.28
CA ALA A 153 8.06 -18.23 0.04
C ALA A 153 8.38 -19.70 -0.31
N ALA A 154 7.76 -20.65 0.36
CA ALA A 154 7.99 -22.08 0.14
C ALA A 154 7.55 -22.53 -1.27
N GLN A 155 6.35 -22.13 -1.70
CA GLN A 155 5.85 -22.47 -3.03
C GLN A 155 6.71 -21.86 -4.14
N LEU A 156 7.31 -20.66 -3.91
CA LEU A 156 8.18 -20.02 -4.88
C LEU A 156 9.45 -20.85 -5.14
N ILE A 157 10.02 -21.46 -4.10
CA ILE A 157 11.18 -22.38 -4.22
C ILE A 157 10.78 -23.60 -5.06
N GLU A 158 9.66 -24.23 -4.75
CA GLU A 158 9.17 -25.41 -5.47
C GLU A 158 8.84 -25.10 -6.93
N LEU A 159 8.17 -23.97 -7.20
CA LEU A 159 7.84 -23.53 -8.57
C LEU A 159 9.10 -23.27 -9.39
N THR A 160 10.09 -22.57 -8.82
CA THR A 160 11.36 -22.32 -9.50
C THR A 160 12.03 -23.63 -9.91
N TYR A 161 12.08 -24.61 -9.00
CA TYR A 161 12.62 -25.93 -9.32
C TYR A 161 11.83 -26.62 -10.43
N ARG A 162 10.48 -26.66 -10.34
CA ARG A 162 9.64 -27.35 -11.33
C ARG A 162 9.78 -26.77 -12.73
N LEU A 163 9.73 -25.45 -12.87
CA LEU A 163 9.87 -24.80 -14.19
C LEU A 163 11.24 -25.07 -14.84
N ASN A 164 12.29 -25.23 -14.03
CA ASN A 164 13.63 -25.50 -14.54
C ASN A 164 13.91 -27.00 -14.82
N SER A 165 13.24 -27.91 -14.13
CA SER A 165 13.50 -29.35 -14.21
C SER A 165 12.48 -30.16 -15.01
N ALA A 166 11.24 -29.67 -15.14
CA ALA A 166 10.17 -30.39 -15.83
C ALA A 166 10.42 -30.44 -17.36
N THR A 167 10.03 -31.56 -17.96
CA THR A 167 10.22 -31.83 -19.40
C THR A 167 8.91 -32.18 -20.13
N ASP A 168 7.78 -32.06 -19.42
CA ASP A 168 6.47 -32.30 -20.01
C ASP A 168 6.08 -31.23 -21.01
N ALA A 169 5.10 -31.55 -21.88
CA ALA A 169 4.68 -30.69 -22.97
C ALA A 169 4.02 -29.39 -22.50
N GLU A 170 3.32 -29.42 -21.36
CA GLU A 170 2.68 -28.21 -20.79
C GLU A 170 3.73 -27.21 -20.34
N THR A 171 4.71 -27.65 -19.56
CA THR A 171 5.79 -26.78 -19.08
C THR A 171 6.62 -26.24 -20.26
N ALA A 172 6.91 -27.05 -21.27
CA ALA A 172 7.65 -26.61 -22.46
C ALA A 172 6.88 -25.52 -23.21
N ARG A 173 5.59 -25.69 -23.46
CA ARG A 173 4.73 -24.66 -24.11
C ARG A 173 4.68 -23.36 -23.30
N ILE A 174 4.47 -23.48 -21.99
CA ILE A 174 4.45 -22.32 -21.08
C ILE A 174 5.75 -21.53 -21.21
N LEU A 175 6.89 -22.19 -21.14
CA LEU A 175 8.20 -21.51 -21.23
C LEU A 175 8.50 -20.93 -22.61
N ASP A 176 7.92 -21.50 -23.67
CA ASP A 176 8.05 -20.93 -25.01
C ASP A 176 7.20 -19.66 -25.21
N ASP A 177 6.04 -19.59 -24.56
CA ASP A 177 5.11 -18.47 -24.71
C ASP A 177 5.24 -17.39 -23.63
N ALA A 178 5.80 -17.72 -22.47
CA ALA A 178 5.86 -16.83 -21.31
C ALA A 178 7.28 -16.55 -20.82
N ILE A 179 7.45 -15.37 -20.24
CA ILE A 179 8.59 -14.97 -19.40
C ILE A 179 8.03 -14.85 -17.99
N VAL A 180 8.47 -15.72 -17.07
CA VAL A 180 7.99 -15.78 -15.70
C VAL A 180 8.99 -15.09 -14.78
N LEU A 181 8.54 -14.05 -14.06
CA LEU A 181 9.32 -13.34 -13.08
C LEU A 181 8.98 -13.86 -11.69
N LEU A 182 9.92 -14.53 -11.04
CA LEU A 182 9.73 -15.13 -9.72
C LEU A 182 10.48 -14.32 -8.67
N THR A 183 9.73 -13.69 -7.74
CA THR A 183 10.31 -12.72 -6.80
C THR A 183 9.85 -12.97 -5.36
N ASN A 184 10.80 -13.08 -4.44
CA ASN A 184 10.47 -12.92 -3.02
C ASN A 184 10.48 -11.42 -2.68
N VAL A 185 9.33 -10.92 -2.23
CA VAL A 185 9.15 -9.47 -1.99
C VAL A 185 9.70 -9.01 -0.64
N ASN A 186 9.88 -9.93 0.33
CA ASN A 186 10.38 -9.61 1.67
C ASN A 186 11.48 -10.59 2.13
N PRO A 187 12.70 -10.45 1.59
CA PRO A 187 13.84 -11.25 2.01
C PRO A 187 14.16 -11.18 3.51
N ASP A 188 14.06 -9.99 4.11
CA ASP A 188 14.34 -9.76 5.53
C ASP A 188 13.38 -10.55 6.42
N GLY A 189 12.10 -10.53 6.05
CA GLY A 189 11.09 -11.29 6.76
C GLY A 189 11.24 -12.79 6.59
N MET A 190 11.55 -13.27 5.39
CA MET A 190 11.80 -14.70 5.16
C MET A 190 12.97 -15.21 6.02
N GLU A 191 14.05 -14.44 6.11
CA GLU A 191 15.20 -14.77 6.97
C GLU A 191 14.78 -14.84 8.45
N LEU A 192 14.11 -13.80 8.93
CA LEU A 192 13.67 -13.70 10.33
C LEU A 192 12.70 -14.82 10.73
N VAL A 193 11.62 -15.01 9.96
CA VAL A 193 10.54 -15.93 10.32
C VAL A 193 11.00 -17.38 10.22
N SER A 194 11.74 -17.73 9.16
CA SER A 194 12.23 -19.09 8.99
C SER A 194 13.26 -19.47 10.05
N ASN A 195 14.20 -18.57 10.40
CA ASN A 195 15.16 -18.79 11.48
C ASN A 195 14.45 -18.90 12.83
N TRP A 196 13.44 -18.06 13.08
CA TRP A 196 12.65 -18.12 14.30
C TRP A 196 11.91 -19.46 14.44
N TYR A 197 11.28 -19.92 13.38
CA TYR A 197 10.62 -21.22 13.35
C TYR A 197 11.59 -22.37 13.58
N MET A 198 12.71 -22.38 12.89
CA MET A 198 13.70 -23.46 12.92
C MET A 198 14.60 -23.47 14.16
N ARG A 199 14.52 -22.46 15.05
CA ARG A 199 15.38 -22.35 16.24
C ARG A 199 15.19 -23.45 17.27
N ASP A 200 13.98 -24.03 17.34
CA ASP A 200 13.71 -25.11 18.28
C ASP A 200 14.14 -26.46 17.69
N ALA A 201 14.97 -27.20 18.44
CA ALA A 201 15.42 -28.53 18.03
C ALA A 201 14.28 -29.56 18.04
N ASP A 202 13.32 -29.41 18.96
CA ASP A 202 12.10 -30.21 18.96
C ASP A 202 11.12 -29.66 17.90
N GLU A 203 10.95 -30.41 16.83
CA GLU A 203 10.10 -30.02 15.69
C GLU A 203 8.66 -29.69 16.10
N ARG A 204 8.13 -30.37 17.13
CA ARG A 204 6.73 -30.19 17.62
C ARG A 204 6.53 -28.87 18.36
N ARG A 205 7.61 -28.23 18.82
CA ARG A 205 7.58 -26.93 19.52
C ARG A 205 7.80 -25.78 18.56
N ARG A 206 8.13 -26.03 17.30
CA ARG A 206 8.33 -25.00 16.30
C ARG A 206 7.05 -24.21 16.04
N SER A 207 7.16 -22.89 16.05
CA SER A 207 6.05 -21.98 15.81
C SER A 207 6.53 -20.71 15.12
N THR A 208 5.73 -20.20 14.20
CA THR A 208 5.92 -18.86 13.59
C THR A 208 5.40 -17.74 14.48
N ALA A 209 4.68 -18.06 15.55
CA ALA A 209 4.16 -17.06 16.49
C ALA A 209 5.24 -16.51 17.43
N GLY A 210 4.97 -15.36 18.01
CA GLY A 210 5.82 -14.75 19.02
C GLY A 210 7.15 -14.20 18.51
N LEU A 211 7.19 -13.76 17.26
CA LEU A 211 8.33 -13.01 16.70
C LEU A 211 8.64 -11.80 17.60
N PRO A 212 9.91 -11.45 17.80
CA PRO A 212 10.28 -10.34 18.67
C PRO A 212 10.01 -8.96 18.08
N ARG A 213 9.95 -8.85 16.76
CA ARG A 213 9.78 -7.60 16.02
C ARG A 213 9.00 -7.82 14.73
N LEU A 214 8.61 -6.72 14.08
CA LEU A 214 8.00 -6.73 12.76
C LEU A 214 8.90 -7.46 11.74
N TYR A 215 8.31 -8.25 10.86
CA TYR A 215 9.04 -9.04 9.87
C TYR A 215 9.52 -8.20 8.66
N GLN A 216 8.92 -7.05 8.37
CA GLN A 216 9.56 -5.99 7.62
C GLN A 216 10.02 -4.93 8.64
N LYS A 217 11.23 -4.42 8.48
CA LYS A 217 11.96 -3.63 9.49
C LYS A 217 11.14 -2.55 10.20
N TYR A 218 10.28 -1.83 9.46
CA TYR A 218 9.49 -0.73 9.97
C TYR A 218 8.00 -1.04 10.00
N ILE A 219 7.47 -1.66 8.95
CA ILE A 219 6.05 -1.62 8.63
C ILE A 219 5.33 -2.98 8.72
N GLY A 220 6.06 -4.07 8.93
CA GLY A 220 5.47 -5.39 9.14
C GLY A 220 4.49 -5.78 8.03
N HIS A 221 3.23 -6.02 8.39
CA HIS A 221 2.15 -6.41 7.47
C HIS A 221 1.77 -5.30 6.47
N ASP A 222 2.03 -4.05 6.81
CA ASP A 222 1.77 -2.92 5.92
C ASP A 222 2.72 -2.85 4.71
N ASN A 223 3.66 -3.80 4.57
CA ASN A 223 4.44 -3.90 3.34
C ASN A 223 3.57 -4.20 2.11
N ASN A 224 2.33 -4.69 2.29
CA ASN A 224 1.30 -4.77 1.25
C ASN A 224 0.30 -3.60 1.31
N ARG A 225 0.75 -2.42 1.76
CA ARG A 225 -0.01 -1.17 1.77
C ARG A 225 0.80 -0.01 1.20
N ASP A 226 2.06 -0.26 0.82
CA ASP A 226 3.04 0.75 0.42
C ASP A 226 3.25 0.85 -1.10
N PHE A 227 2.58 0.01 -1.92
CA PHE A 227 2.87 -0.09 -3.36
C PHE A 227 2.49 1.16 -4.18
N TYR A 228 1.59 2.01 -3.71
CA TYR A 228 1.28 3.27 -4.39
C TYR A 228 2.11 4.46 -3.88
N MET A 229 2.63 4.37 -2.63
CA MET A 229 3.48 5.40 -2.00
C MET A 229 4.98 5.12 -2.18
N MET A 230 5.38 3.85 -2.14
CA MET A 230 6.78 3.39 -2.30
C MET A 230 7.76 4.03 -1.32
N ASN A 231 7.40 4.03 -0.04
CA ASN A 231 8.27 4.49 1.05
C ASN A 231 9.38 3.48 1.37
N GLN A 232 9.13 2.19 1.12
CA GLN A 232 10.09 1.13 1.41
C GLN A 232 10.85 0.69 0.15
N PRO A 233 12.15 0.33 0.29
CA PRO A 233 12.95 -0.06 -0.85
C PRO A 233 12.43 -1.31 -1.56
N GLU A 234 11.84 -2.28 -0.83
CA GLU A 234 11.31 -3.51 -1.42
C GLU A 234 10.15 -3.23 -2.36
N THR A 235 9.26 -2.30 -2.01
CA THR A 235 8.12 -1.91 -2.84
C THR A 235 8.57 -1.09 -4.06
N GLU A 236 9.57 -0.22 -3.89
CA GLU A 236 10.19 0.52 -5.01
C GLU A 236 10.87 -0.43 -6.00
N ASN A 237 11.61 -1.42 -5.51
CA ASN A 237 12.29 -2.42 -6.34
C ASN A 237 11.28 -3.22 -7.18
N ALA A 238 10.20 -3.70 -6.57
CA ALA A 238 9.16 -4.46 -7.26
C ALA A 238 8.42 -3.60 -8.30
N ASN A 239 7.99 -2.39 -7.93
CA ASN A 239 7.25 -1.49 -8.83
C ASN A 239 8.08 -1.07 -10.04
N ARG A 240 9.38 -0.82 -9.86
CA ARG A 240 10.29 -0.53 -10.97
C ARG A 240 10.26 -1.64 -12.02
N LEU A 241 10.31 -2.91 -11.59
CA LEU A 241 10.21 -4.04 -12.50
C LEU A 241 8.85 -4.10 -13.19
N MET A 242 7.77 -3.95 -12.42
CA MET A 242 6.41 -4.14 -12.93
C MET A 242 5.95 -2.98 -13.84
N TYR A 243 6.27 -1.72 -13.51
CA TYR A 243 5.67 -0.55 -14.18
C TYR A 243 6.63 0.25 -15.06
N ARG A 244 7.94 -0.04 -14.99
CA ARG A 244 8.93 0.69 -15.77
C ARG A 244 9.84 -0.21 -16.62
N GLU A 245 9.87 -1.52 -16.33
CA GLU A 245 10.82 -2.40 -17.01
C GLU A 245 10.16 -3.56 -17.78
N TRP A 246 9.29 -4.35 -17.13
CA TRP A 246 8.79 -5.60 -17.70
C TRP A 246 7.32 -5.58 -18.11
N TYR A 247 6.50 -4.77 -17.47
CA TYR A 247 5.07 -4.61 -17.77
C TYR A 247 4.33 -5.97 -17.83
N PRO A 248 4.29 -6.75 -16.74
CA PRO A 248 3.61 -8.04 -16.76
C PRO A 248 2.13 -7.87 -17.11
N ALA A 249 1.61 -8.74 -17.99
CA ALA A 249 0.18 -8.75 -18.28
C ALA A 249 -0.63 -9.36 -17.13
N ILE A 250 -0.04 -10.31 -16.40
CA ILE A 250 -0.61 -10.93 -15.20
C ILE A 250 0.37 -10.83 -14.06
N MET A 251 -0.12 -10.38 -12.92
CA MET A 251 0.58 -10.32 -11.65
C MET A 251 -0.13 -11.26 -10.66
N TYR A 252 0.61 -12.20 -10.06
CA TYR A 252 0.08 -13.15 -9.11
C TYR A 252 0.76 -13.04 -7.75
N ASN A 253 -0.02 -12.68 -6.73
CA ASN A 253 0.40 -12.48 -5.35
C ASN A 253 -0.13 -13.61 -4.45
N HIS A 254 0.78 -14.28 -3.75
CA HIS A 254 0.45 -15.37 -2.83
C HIS A 254 0.32 -14.91 -1.41
N HIS A 255 -0.82 -15.24 -0.78
CA HIS A 255 -1.08 -15.03 0.65
C HIS A 255 -1.49 -16.33 1.34
N GLN A 256 -1.49 -16.31 2.67
CA GLN A 256 -1.75 -17.47 3.51
C GLN A 256 -2.76 -17.14 4.59
N THR A 257 -4.03 -17.15 4.23
CA THR A 257 -5.17 -17.16 5.15
C THR A 257 -6.36 -17.62 4.33
N GLY A 258 -7.13 -18.56 4.76
CA GLY A 258 -8.36 -18.97 4.07
C GLY A 258 -9.57 -18.76 4.98
N PRO A 259 -10.77 -18.58 4.46
CA PRO A 259 -11.96 -18.66 5.28
C PRO A 259 -12.02 -20.00 6.01
N ALA A 260 -12.43 -20.00 7.28
CA ALA A 260 -12.53 -21.23 8.08
C ALA A 260 -13.37 -22.29 7.37
N GLY A 261 -12.91 -23.54 7.36
CA GLY A 261 -13.57 -24.66 6.66
C GLY A 261 -13.29 -24.72 5.17
N THR A 262 -12.32 -23.95 4.66
CA THR A 262 -11.88 -23.94 3.26
C THR A 262 -10.37 -24.13 3.15
N VAL A 263 -9.85 -24.27 1.93
CA VAL A 263 -8.42 -24.38 1.66
C VAL A 263 -7.88 -23.12 1.01
N LEU A 264 -8.63 -22.54 0.09
CA LEU A 264 -8.17 -21.49 -0.79
C LEU A 264 -9.29 -20.52 -1.12
N PHE A 265 -9.00 -19.23 -1.03
CA PHE A 265 -9.74 -18.22 -1.77
C PHE A 265 -8.96 -17.84 -3.04
N ALA A 266 -9.67 -17.73 -4.17
CA ALA A 266 -9.17 -17.16 -5.42
C ALA A 266 -10.28 -16.30 -6.07
N PRO A 267 -9.94 -15.35 -6.98
CA PRO A 267 -10.94 -14.57 -7.69
C PRO A 267 -11.98 -15.48 -8.40
N PRO A 268 -13.18 -14.95 -8.73
CA PRO A 268 -13.64 -13.56 -8.68
C PRO A 268 -13.72 -12.93 -7.30
N PHE A 269 -13.42 -11.62 -7.22
CA PHE A 269 -13.59 -10.84 -6.00
C PHE A 269 -15.03 -10.38 -5.80
N ARG A 270 -15.37 -9.88 -4.59
CA ARG A 270 -16.63 -9.18 -4.35
C ARG A 270 -16.52 -7.70 -4.74
N ASP A 271 -17.66 -7.05 -4.91
CA ASP A 271 -17.73 -5.58 -5.01
C ASP A 271 -17.33 -4.89 -3.68
N PRO A 272 -16.93 -3.60 -3.73
CA PRO A 272 -16.79 -2.78 -4.91
C PRO A 272 -15.43 -2.94 -5.60
N PHE A 273 -15.38 -2.65 -6.91
CA PHE A 273 -14.13 -2.35 -7.58
C PHE A 273 -14.02 -0.84 -7.85
N ASN A 274 -12.80 -0.34 -8.10
CA ASN A 274 -12.55 1.06 -8.36
C ASN A 274 -13.05 1.46 -9.76
N TYR A 275 -13.67 2.64 -9.89
CA TYR A 275 -14.34 3.09 -11.12
C TYR A 275 -13.40 3.60 -12.21
N HIS A 276 -12.10 3.73 -11.90
CA HIS A 276 -11.08 4.16 -12.86
C HIS A 276 -10.55 3.03 -13.75
N PHE A 277 -10.84 1.77 -13.41
CA PHE A 277 -10.35 0.63 -14.18
C PHE A 277 -10.97 0.55 -15.57
N ASP A 278 -10.15 0.15 -16.55
CA ASP A 278 -10.69 -0.33 -17.83
C ASP A 278 -11.54 -1.59 -17.58
N PRO A 279 -12.66 -1.79 -18.29
CA PRO A 279 -13.50 -2.98 -18.14
C PRO A 279 -12.77 -4.32 -18.33
N LEU A 280 -11.65 -4.34 -19.07
CA LEU A 280 -10.84 -5.53 -19.28
C LEU A 280 -10.11 -5.98 -17.99
N ILE A 281 -9.98 -5.12 -16.97
CA ILE A 281 -9.39 -5.51 -15.69
C ILE A 281 -10.29 -6.47 -14.92
N PRO A 282 -11.53 -6.12 -14.49
CA PRO A 282 -12.36 -7.05 -13.76
C PRO A 282 -12.69 -8.30 -14.58
N LEU A 283 -12.91 -8.18 -15.89
CA LEU A 283 -13.17 -9.34 -16.75
C LEU A 283 -11.95 -10.27 -16.87
N GLY A 284 -10.74 -9.70 -16.94
CA GLY A 284 -9.49 -10.48 -16.95
C GLY A 284 -9.24 -11.20 -15.62
N ILE A 285 -9.54 -10.55 -14.49
CA ILE A 285 -9.48 -11.16 -13.16
C ILE A 285 -10.43 -12.35 -13.07
N ASP A 286 -11.68 -12.20 -13.52
CA ASP A 286 -12.67 -13.26 -13.51
C ASP A 286 -12.27 -14.44 -14.40
N LEU A 287 -11.72 -14.16 -15.59
CA LEU A 287 -11.23 -15.17 -16.51
C LEU A 287 -10.12 -16.03 -15.90
N VAL A 288 -9.10 -15.39 -15.31
CA VAL A 288 -7.99 -16.10 -14.67
C VAL A 288 -8.45 -16.83 -13.42
N GLY A 289 -9.32 -16.23 -12.62
CA GLY A 289 -9.94 -16.87 -11.46
C GLY A 289 -10.74 -18.12 -11.83
N ALA A 290 -11.53 -18.08 -12.90
CA ALA A 290 -12.27 -19.24 -13.40
C ALA A 290 -11.34 -20.36 -13.85
N ALA A 291 -10.19 -20.05 -14.47
CA ALA A 291 -9.19 -21.05 -14.85
C ALA A 291 -8.60 -21.75 -13.62
N ILE A 292 -8.29 -21.01 -12.54
CA ILE A 292 -7.84 -21.58 -11.27
C ILE A 292 -8.86 -22.57 -10.71
N HIS A 293 -10.11 -22.17 -10.55
CA HIS A 293 -11.15 -23.01 -9.99
C HIS A 293 -11.46 -24.22 -10.87
N SER A 294 -11.44 -24.04 -12.19
CA SER A 294 -11.66 -25.13 -13.14
C SER A 294 -10.56 -26.19 -13.03
N ARG A 295 -9.29 -25.79 -12.98
CA ARG A 295 -8.17 -26.73 -12.86
C ARG A 295 -8.17 -27.46 -11.52
N LEU A 296 -8.40 -26.75 -10.41
CA LEU A 296 -8.54 -27.38 -9.08
C LEU A 296 -9.65 -28.43 -9.07
N ALA A 297 -10.80 -28.14 -9.67
CA ALA A 297 -11.90 -29.08 -9.75
C ALA A 297 -11.58 -30.28 -10.64
N ALA A 298 -10.92 -30.08 -11.78
CA ALA A 298 -10.50 -31.14 -12.70
C ALA A 298 -9.45 -32.09 -12.08
N GLU A 299 -8.54 -31.54 -11.25
CA GLU A 299 -7.55 -32.32 -10.51
C GLU A 299 -8.10 -32.92 -9.20
N GLY A 300 -9.41 -32.79 -8.92
CA GLY A 300 -10.04 -33.35 -7.72
C GLY A 300 -9.61 -32.66 -6.41
N LYS A 301 -9.26 -31.38 -6.46
CA LYS A 301 -8.81 -30.55 -5.33
C LYS A 301 -9.94 -29.66 -4.79
N PRO A 302 -10.71 -30.10 -3.76
CA PRO A 302 -11.83 -29.34 -3.19
C PRO A 302 -11.36 -28.23 -2.24
N GLY A 303 -12.30 -27.37 -1.82
CA GLY A 303 -12.08 -26.36 -0.78
C GLY A 303 -11.70 -24.97 -1.29
N ALA A 304 -11.74 -24.74 -2.61
CA ALA A 304 -11.55 -23.41 -3.18
C ALA A 304 -12.86 -22.61 -3.17
N VAL A 305 -12.79 -21.35 -2.73
CA VAL A 305 -13.93 -20.41 -2.65
C VAL A 305 -13.61 -19.09 -3.33
N MET A 306 -14.66 -18.30 -3.64
CA MET A 306 -14.57 -17.05 -4.38
C MET A 306 -15.60 -16.02 -3.92
N ARG A 307 -15.59 -14.82 -4.51
CA ARG A 307 -16.60 -13.78 -4.32
C ARG A 307 -16.87 -13.46 -2.85
N SER A 308 -18.14 -13.50 -2.44
CA SER A 308 -18.60 -13.13 -1.09
C SER A 308 -18.27 -14.15 0.00
N ALA A 309 -17.66 -15.30 -0.34
CA ALA A 309 -17.15 -16.23 0.67
C ALA A 309 -15.93 -15.67 1.44
N ALA A 310 -15.35 -14.55 0.99
CA ALA A 310 -14.26 -13.84 1.65
C ALA A 310 -14.39 -12.31 1.51
N PRO A 311 -13.71 -11.50 2.36
CA PRO A 311 -13.91 -10.04 2.39
C PRO A 311 -13.18 -9.26 1.29
N TYR A 312 -12.42 -9.92 0.42
CA TYR A 312 -11.51 -9.27 -0.52
C TYR A 312 -12.25 -8.56 -1.66
N SER A 313 -11.97 -7.25 -1.84
CA SER A 313 -12.44 -6.41 -2.94
C SER A 313 -11.25 -5.85 -3.74
N THR A 314 -11.50 -5.02 -4.74
CA THR A 314 -10.47 -4.43 -5.62
C THR A 314 -10.44 -2.91 -5.54
N TRP A 315 -10.82 -2.34 -4.42
CA TRP A 315 -10.96 -0.89 -4.23
C TRP A 315 -9.63 -0.16 -4.02
N PHE A 316 -8.83 -0.61 -3.04
CA PHE A 316 -7.68 0.09 -2.51
C PHE A 316 -6.43 -0.03 -3.41
N ASN A 317 -5.73 1.07 -3.69
CA ASN A 317 -4.56 1.11 -4.61
C ASN A 317 -3.21 0.73 -3.94
N GLY A 318 -3.14 0.52 -2.65
CA GLY A 318 -1.85 0.36 -1.95
C GLY A 318 -1.30 -1.06 -1.88
N GLY A 319 -2.03 -2.09 -2.30
CA GLY A 319 -1.54 -3.47 -2.35
C GLY A 319 -0.86 -3.81 -3.67
N ILE A 320 0.09 -4.73 -3.68
CA ILE A 320 0.83 -5.12 -4.89
C ILE A 320 -0.12 -5.55 -6.03
N ARG A 321 -1.12 -6.38 -5.72
CA ARG A 321 -2.11 -6.81 -6.73
C ARG A 321 -3.02 -5.69 -7.19
N THR A 322 -3.42 -4.79 -6.28
CA THR A 322 -4.41 -3.77 -6.58
C THR A 322 -3.80 -2.57 -7.30
N THR A 323 -2.57 -2.18 -6.96
CA THR A 323 -1.83 -1.16 -7.72
C THR A 323 -1.64 -1.59 -9.19
N SER A 324 -1.50 -2.89 -9.45
CA SER A 324 -1.41 -3.46 -10.80
C SER A 324 -2.64 -3.14 -11.66
N TYR A 325 -3.85 -3.11 -11.10
CA TYR A 325 -5.08 -2.78 -11.85
C TYR A 325 -5.04 -1.36 -12.44
N PHE A 326 -4.51 -0.41 -11.67
CA PHE A 326 -4.34 0.97 -12.09
C PHE A 326 -3.25 1.15 -13.15
N HIS A 327 -2.45 0.10 -13.38
CA HIS A 327 -1.38 0.03 -14.39
C HIS A 327 -1.72 -0.93 -15.53
N ASN A 328 -3.00 -1.22 -15.76
CA ASN A 328 -3.49 -2.08 -16.84
C ASN A 328 -2.94 -3.52 -16.77
N GLN A 329 -2.76 -4.08 -15.58
CA GLN A 329 -2.30 -5.44 -15.34
C GLN A 329 -3.35 -6.24 -14.59
N ILE A 330 -3.50 -7.52 -14.91
CA ILE A 330 -4.43 -8.43 -14.24
C ILE A 330 -3.80 -8.92 -12.94
N GLY A 331 -4.17 -8.31 -11.82
CA GLY A 331 -3.68 -8.68 -10.49
C GLY A 331 -4.50 -9.82 -9.88
N ILE A 332 -3.84 -10.89 -9.49
CA ILE A 332 -4.45 -12.06 -8.87
C ILE A 332 -3.96 -12.18 -7.43
N LEU A 333 -4.87 -12.49 -6.53
CA LEU A 333 -4.60 -12.86 -5.14
C LEU A 333 -5.08 -14.29 -4.94
N THR A 334 -4.32 -15.08 -4.23
CA THR A 334 -4.84 -16.27 -3.55
C THR A 334 -4.55 -16.19 -2.06
N GLU A 335 -5.54 -16.60 -1.27
CA GLU A 335 -5.40 -16.80 0.18
C GLU A 335 -5.52 -18.29 0.47
N MET A 336 -4.43 -18.93 0.79
CA MET A 336 -4.40 -20.38 0.96
C MET A 336 -3.97 -20.76 2.38
N ILE A 337 -4.63 -21.74 2.97
CA ILE A 337 -4.15 -22.29 4.24
C ILE A 337 -2.78 -22.96 4.01
N GLY A 338 -1.88 -22.82 4.97
CA GLY A 338 -0.56 -23.43 4.87
C GLY A 338 0.29 -23.13 6.08
N ASN A 339 0.60 -24.17 6.86
CA ASN A 339 1.47 -24.03 8.01
C ASN A 339 2.46 -25.19 7.98
N PRO A 340 3.75 -24.94 8.21
CA PRO A 340 4.72 -26.03 8.32
C PRO A 340 4.43 -26.94 9.53
N THR A 341 3.67 -26.47 10.52
CA THR A 341 3.06 -27.34 11.54
C THR A 341 1.69 -27.77 11.03
N PRO A 342 1.41 -29.09 10.94
CA PRO A 342 0.11 -29.57 10.45
C PRO A 342 -1.07 -28.97 11.22
N ILE A 343 -2.12 -28.59 10.50
CA ILE A 343 -3.34 -27.98 11.04
C ILE A 343 -4.56 -28.84 10.74
N ASP A 344 -5.67 -28.58 11.41
CA ASP A 344 -6.94 -29.20 11.09
C ASP A 344 -7.85 -28.23 10.35
N ILE A 345 -8.43 -28.66 9.23
CA ILE A 345 -9.53 -27.94 8.59
C ILE A 345 -10.76 -28.12 9.46
N PRO A 346 -11.31 -27.04 10.05
CA PRO A 346 -12.45 -27.13 10.95
C PRO A 346 -13.74 -27.45 10.20
N PHE A 347 -14.68 -28.10 10.88
CA PHE A 347 -16.05 -28.26 10.38
C PHE A 347 -16.80 -26.94 10.50
N VAL A 348 -17.17 -26.37 9.35
CA VAL A 348 -18.03 -25.18 9.24
C VAL A 348 -19.24 -25.57 8.40
N PRO A 349 -20.45 -25.73 9.01
CA PRO A 349 -21.64 -26.23 8.30
C PRO A 349 -21.94 -25.47 7.01
N ASP A 350 -21.91 -24.13 7.04
CA ASP A 350 -22.24 -23.30 5.88
C ASP A 350 -21.26 -23.47 4.71
N MET A 351 -20.03 -23.89 4.99
CA MET A 351 -19.03 -24.18 3.95
C MET A 351 -19.17 -25.57 3.33
N GLN A 352 -20.12 -26.38 3.80
CA GLN A 352 -20.43 -27.68 3.21
C GLN A 352 -21.55 -27.60 2.17
N LEU A 353 -22.26 -26.46 2.10
CA LEU A 353 -23.32 -26.23 1.13
C LEU A 353 -22.73 -25.70 -0.18
N ARG A 354 -22.95 -26.43 -1.28
CA ARG A 354 -22.58 -25.98 -2.63
C ARG A 354 -23.38 -24.74 -3.02
N ARG A 355 -22.67 -23.69 -3.42
CA ARG A 355 -23.23 -22.45 -3.93
C ARG A 355 -22.22 -21.77 -4.88
N SER A 356 -22.60 -20.68 -5.51
CA SER A 356 -21.79 -20.02 -6.54
C SER A 356 -20.42 -19.50 -6.05
N ASP A 357 -20.28 -19.25 -4.76
CA ASP A 357 -19.04 -18.83 -4.11
C ASP A 357 -18.32 -19.97 -3.34
N VAL A 358 -18.96 -21.14 -3.20
CA VAL A 358 -18.41 -22.38 -2.62
C VAL A 358 -18.75 -23.56 -3.54
N PRO A 359 -18.14 -23.67 -4.73
CA PRO A 359 -18.57 -24.65 -5.74
C PRO A 359 -18.21 -26.09 -5.37
N ASN A 360 -17.11 -26.31 -4.66
CA ASN A 360 -16.59 -27.64 -4.33
C ASN A 360 -16.10 -27.70 -2.87
N PRO A 361 -17.01 -27.89 -1.89
CA PRO A 361 -16.69 -27.98 -0.48
C PRO A 361 -15.67 -29.08 -0.14
N ILE A 362 -14.90 -28.89 0.94
CA ILE A 362 -13.95 -29.87 1.48
C ILE A 362 -14.43 -30.39 2.84
N ALA A 363 -14.29 -31.70 3.06
CA ALA A 363 -14.55 -32.28 4.38
C ALA A 363 -13.47 -31.89 5.40
N PRO A 364 -13.85 -31.77 6.69
CA PRO A 364 -12.88 -31.57 7.78
C PRO A 364 -11.83 -32.68 7.76
N GLN A 365 -10.56 -32.32 7.85
CA GLN A 365 -9.45 -33.25 7.83
C GLN A 365 -8.17 -32.64 8.38
N ARG A 366 -7.20 -33.52 8.73
CA ARG A 366 -5.84 -33.09 9.00
C ARG A 366 -5.19 -32.61 7.72
N TRP A 367 -4.52 -31.45 7.77
CA TRP A 367 -3.90 -30.81 6.62
C TRP A 367 -2.41 -30.66 6.84
N HIS A 368 -1.63 -31.14 5.88
CA HIS A 368 -0.18 -31.11 5.89
C HIS A 368 0.37 -30.04 4.95
N PHE A 369 1.53 -29.50 5.24
CA PHE A 369 2.11 -28.39 4.48
C PHE A 369 2.33 -28.74 3.01
N ARG A 370 2.71 -29.98 2.70
CA ARG A 370 2.86 -30.43 1.32
C ARG A 370 1.58 -30.33 0.51
N GLN A 371 0.43 -30.52 1.09
CA GLN A 371 -0.86 -30.35 0.39
C GLN A 371 -1.05 -28.91 -0.08
N SER A 372 -0.68 -27.94 0.74
CA SER A 372 -0.70 -26.50 0.34
C SER A 372 0.27 -26.22 -0.81
N ILE A 373 1.48 -26.80 -0.80
CA ILE A 373 2.42 -26.69 -1.92
C ILE A 373 1.81 -27.25 -3.21
N GLU A 374 1.17 -28.44 -3.16
CA GLU A 374 0.56 -29.03 -4.36
C GLU A 374 -0.65 -28.23 -4.87
N TYR A 375 -1.43 -27.60 -3.99
CA TYR A 375 -2.49 -26.68 -4.40
C TYR A 375 -1.89 -25.40 -5.02
N SER A 376 -0.82 -24.84 -4.45
CA SER A 376 -0.11 -23.71 -5.02
C SER A 376 0.45 -24.02 -6.40
N MET A 377 1.00 -25.23 -6.60
CA MET A 377 1.47 -25.63 -7.94
C MET A 377 0.32 -25.68 -8.94
N THR A 378 -0.84 -26.26 -8.57
CA THR A 378 -2.03 -26.25 -9.44
C THR A 378 -2.48 -24.84 -9.80
N THR A 379 -2.50 -23.89 -8.85
CA THR A 379 -2.88 -22.51 -9.14
C THR A 379 -1.85 -21.78 -10.00
N ASN A 380 -0.56 -21.98 -9.75
CA ASN A 380 0.51 -21.44 -10.59
C ASN A 380 0.40 -21.92 -12.03
N TYR A 381 0.25 -23.25 -12.21
CA TYR A 381 0.12 -23.81 -13.55
C TYR A 381 -1.20 -23.40 -14.23
N ALA A 382 -2.31 -23.23 -13.50
CA ALA A 382 -3.55 -22.72 -14.06
C ALA A 382 -3.38 -21.32 -14.66
N ILE A 383 -2.65 -20.45 -13.95
CA ILE A 383 -2.37 -19.07 -14.40
C ILE A 383 -1.39 -19.08 -15.59
N LEU A 384 -0.33 -19.86 -15.51
CA LEU A 384 0.67 -19.94 -16.58
C LEU A 384 0.11 -20.58 -17.87
N ASP A 385 -0.76 -21.57 -17.71
CA ASP A 385 -1.44 -22.27 -18.79
C ASP A 385 -2.36 -21.33 -19.57
N ILE A 386 -3.30 -20.65 -18.89
CA ILE A 386 -4.18 -19.68 -19.55
C ILE A 386 -3.42 -18.48 -20.11
N ALA A 387 -2.33 -18.05 -19.45
CA ALA A 387 -1.45 -16.99 -19.96
C ALA A 387 -0.79 -17.42 -21.28
N SER A 388 -0.32 -18.66 -21.38
CA SER A 388 0.28 -19.21 -22.60
C SER A 388 -0.76 -19.40 -23.70
N GLU A 389 -1.87 -20.09 -23.41
CA GLU A 389 -2.91 -20.37 -24.39
C GLU A 389 -3.57 -19.12 -24.98
N ARG A 390 -3.71 -18.05 -24.16
CA ARG A 390 -4.32 -16.79 -24.57
C ARG A 390 -3.33 -15.61 -24.61
N LYS A 391 -2.07 -15.90 -24.84
CA LYS A 391 -0.99 -14.93 -24.90
C LYS A 391 -1.32 -13.70 -25.75
N GLU A 392 -1.79 -13.93 -26.98
CA GLU A 392 -2.10 -12.86 -27.92
C GLU A 392 -3.23 -11.95 -27.41
N ASP A 393 -4.26 -12.54 -26.79
CA ASP A 393 -5.38 -11.79 -26.23
C ASP A 393 -4.92 -10.92 -25.05
N PHE A 394 -4.17 -11.47 -24.09
CA PHE A 394 -3.68 -10.70 -22.94
C PHE A 394 -2.74 -9.57 -23.37
N LEU A 395 -1.82 -9.83 -24.29
CA LEU A 395 -0.90 -8.81 -24.80
C LEU A 395 -1.64 -7.72 -25.59
N PHE A 396 -2.61 -8.10 -26.42
CA PHE A 396 -3.42 -7.13 -27.14
C PHE A 396 -4.33 -6.33 -26.22
N ASN A 397 -4.91 -6.96 -25.18
CA ASN A 397 -5.73 -6.29 -24.19
C ASN A 397 -4.91 -5.27 -23.36
N MET A 398 -3.66 -5.56 -23.03
CA MET A 398 -2.76 -4.59 -22.40
C MET A 398 -2.63 -3.32 -23.25
N TYR A 399 -2.42 -3.47 -24.57
CA TYR A 399 -2.44 -2.35 -25.51
C TYR A 399 -3.80 -1.63 -25.53
N LYS A 400 -4.91 -2.38 -25.58
CA LYS A 400 -6.27 -1.79 -25.64
C LYS A 400 -6.57 -0.95 -24.40
N MET A 401 -6.25 -1.45 -23.20
CA MET A 401 -6.42 -0.71 -21.96
C MET A 401 -5.61 0.60 -21.98
N ALA A 402 -4.34 0.53 -22.39
CA ALA A 402 -3.49 1.71 -22.50
C ALA A 402 -4.04 2.71 -23.54
N LYS A 403 -4.47 2.23 -24.70
CA LYS A 403 -5.08 3.06 -25.73
C LYS A 403 -6.38 3.72 -25.28
N ASN A 404 -7.27 2.95 -24.64
CA ASN A 404 -8.52 3.45 -24.08
C ASN A 404 -8.25 4.56 -23.04
N ALA A 405 -7.24 4.39 -22.18
CA ALA A 405 -6.81 5.36 -21.20
C ALA A 405 -6.33 6.66 -21.84
N ILE A 406 -5.48 6.57 -22.89
CA ILE A 406 -4.99 7.72 -23.66
C ILE A 406 -6.17 8.43 -24.35
N ASP A 407 -7.06 7.69 -25.01
CA ASP A 407 -8.21 8.24 -25.71
C ASP A 407 -9.18 8.93 -24.75
N ALA A 408 -9.46 8.32 -23.59
CA ALA A 408 -10.30 8.93 -22.55
C ALA A 408 -9.70 10.25 -22.00
N GLY A 409 -8.37 10.31 -21.83
CA GLY A 409 -7.68 11.53 -21.41
C GLY A 409 -7.55 12.59 -22.51
N SER A 410 -7.75 12.22 -23.78
CA SER A 410 -7.61 13.11 -24.95
C SER A 410 -8.91 13.81 -25.35
N ARG A 411 -10.03 13.41 -24.82
CA ARG A 411 -11.37 13.93 -25.12
C ARG A 411 -12.20 14.14 -23.85
N ASP A 412 -13.37 14.75 -23.98
CA ASP A 412 -14.31 14.81 -22.87
C ASP A 412 -14.74 13.41 -22.48
N HIS A 413 -14.62 13.11 -21.20
CA HIS A 413 -14.89 11.82 -20.59
C HIS A 413 -15.49 12.02 -19.20
N TRP A 414 -16.31 11.11 -18.74
CA TRP A 414 -16.95 11.14 -17.42
C TRP A 414 -16.77 9.80 -16.72
N THR A 415 -16.11 9.80 -15.61
CA THR A 415 -16.14 8.71 -14.65
C THR A 415 -17.42 8.82 -13.83
N ILE A 416 -18.27 7.79 -13.87
CA ILE A 416 -19.54 7.79 -13.13
C ILE A 416 -19.30 7.29 -11.71
N TYR A 417 -19.51 8.17 -10.75
CA TYR A 417 -19.32 7.89 -9.33
C TYR A 417 -20.64 7.61 -8.60
N PRO A 418 -20.64 6.83 -7.49
CA PRO A 418 -21.82 6.51 -6.68
C PRO A 418 -22.65 7.73 -6.29
N ASN A 419 -22.00 8.82 -5.84
CA ASN A 419 -22.70 10.04 -5.46
C ASN A 419 -23.48 10.68 -6.62
N ARG A 420 -23.02 10.57 -7.86
CA ARG A 420 -23.74 11.04 -9.05
C ARG A 420 -24.98 10.19 -9.32
N VAL A 421 -24.86 8.88 -9.20
CA VAL A 421 -25.99 7.97 -9.32
C VAL A 421 -27.03 8.24 -8.25
N GLU A 422 -26.63 8.54 -7.02
CA GLU A 422 -27.55 8.88 -5.93
C GLU A 422 -28.23 10.22 -6.15
N GLN A 423 -27.56 11.20 -6.72
CA GLN A 423 -28.18 12.48 -7.15
C GLN A 423 -29.29 12.22 -8.16
N VAL A 424 -29.05 11.37 -9.17
CA VAL A 424 -30.08 10.97 -10.16
C VAL A 424 -31.25 10.27 -9.48
N ARG A 425 -30.99 9.28 -8.61
CA ARG A 425 -32.05 8.59 -7.85
C ARG A 425 -32.92 9.54 -7.05
N THR A 426 -32.28 10.48 -6.36
CA THR A 426 -32.96 11.50 -5.56
C THR A 426 -33.80 12.44 -6.44
N ALA A 427 -33.30 12.86 -7.59
CA ALA A 427 -34.01 13.70 -8.53
C ALA A 427 -35.24 12.98 -9.12
N ILE A 428 -35.11 11.73 -9.53
CA ILE A 428 -36.19 10.89 -10.02
C ILE A 428 -37.30 10.71 -8.95
N ALA A 429 -36.90 10.45 -7.70
CA ALA A 429 -37.87 10.30 -6.61
C ALA A 429 -38.67 11.57 -6.34
N ARG A 430 -38.06 12.76 -6.51
CA ARG A 430 -38.75 14.04 -6.38
C ARG A 430 -39.74 14.31 -7.51
N GLU A 431 -39.41 13.95 -8.76
CA GLU A 431 -40.26 14.22 -9.93
C GLU A 431 -41.45 13.22 -10.05
N ASN A 432 -41.22 11.94 -9.75
CA ASN A 432 -42.17 10.87 -10.08
C ASN A 432 -42.88 10.24 -8.90
N GLY A 433 -42.62 10.65 -7.66
CA GLY A 433 -43.34 10.11 -6.48
C GLY A 433 -43.09 8.60 -6.23
N GLY A 434 -42.14 7.99 -6.92
CA GLY A 434 -41.76 6.58 -6.78
C GLY A 434 -41.27 5.93 -8.07
N THR A 435 -40.36 4.98 -7.95
CA THR A 435 -39.79 4.23 -9.08
C THR A 435 -40.84 3.35 -9.76
N GLY A 436 -41.42 3.80 -10.88
CA GLY A 436 -42.09 2.92 -11.84
C GLY A 436 -41.08 1.89 -12.41
N ARG A 437 -41.55 0.72 -12.84
CA ARG A 437 -40.80 -0.32 -13.53
C ARG A 437 -40.20 0.11 -14.89
N GLY A 438 -40.40 1.36 -15.31
CA GLY A 438 -39.81 1.98 -16.49
C GLY A 438 -38.51 2.70 -16.11
N GLY A 439 -37.53 2.75 -16.99
CA GLY A 439 -36.26 3.48 -16.77
C GLY A 439 -36.51 4.98 -16.52
N ALA A 440 -35.52 5.66 -15.99
CA ALA A 440 -35.51 7.10 -15.80
C ALA A 440 -35.53 7.85 -17.15
N PRO A 441 -36.02 9.11 -17.22
CA PRO A 441 -35.85 9.96 -18.37
C PRO A 441 -34.40 10.09 -18.81
N VAL A 442 -34.12 9.97 -20.10
CA VAL A 442 -32.76 10.03 -20.66
C VAL A 442 -32.07 11.37 -20.40
N SER A 443 -32.85 12.44 -20.12
CA SER A 443 -32.31 13.74 -19.71
C SER A 443 -31.37 13.64 -18.49
N PHE A 444 -31.67 12.81 -17.48
CA PHE A 444 -30.80 12.61 -16.33
C PHE A 444 -29.43 12.05 -16.71
N TYR A 445 -29.38 11.23 -17.76
CA TYR A 445 -28.10 10.73 -18.26
C TYR A 445 -27.25 11.87 -18.83
N HIS A 446 -27.85 12.80 -19.57
CA HIS A 446 -27.14 13.94 -20.16
C HIS A 446 -26.90 15.07 -19.16
N ASP A 447 -27.90 15.44 -18.37
CA ASP A 447 -27.88 16.65 -17.57
C ASP A 447 -27.18 16.46 -16.21
N VAL A 448 -27.18 15.24 -15.67
CA VAL A 448 -26.56 14.94 -14.36
C VAL A 448 -25.31 14.08 -14.49
N LEU A 449 -25.41 12.92 -15.18
CA LEU A 449 -24.24 12.01 -15.27
C LEU A 449 -23.17 12.54 -16.24
N HIS A 450 -23.58 13.30 -17.26
CA HIS A 450 -22.67 13.91 -18.24
C HIS A 450 -22.69 15.44 -18.18
N ASP A 451 -22.94 16.01 -16.99
CA ASP A 451 -22.76 17.45 -16.75
C ASP A 451 -21.34 17.89 -17.17
N PRO A 452 -21.18 18.88 -18.07
CA PRO A 452 -19.87 19.35 -18.51
C PRO A 452 -18.95 19.81 -17.37
N ALA A 453 -19.50 20.30 -16.27
CA ALA A 453 -18.72 20.70 -15.08
C ALA A 453 -18.14 19.52 -14.31
N ALA A 454 -18.73 18.33 -14.49
CA ALA A 454 -18.34 17.11 -13.80
C ALA A 454 -17.44 16.18 -14.66
N ARG A 455 -17.04 16.64 -15.85
CA ARG A 455 -16.14 15.85 -16.70
C ARG A 455 -14.78 15.65 -16.06
N ASP A 456 -14.13 14.58 -16.44
CA ASP A 456 -12.78 14.25 -16.02
C ASP A 456 -11.77 15.30 -16.51
N PRO A 457 -10.73 15.64 -15.74
CA PRO A 457 -9.72 16.61 -16.17
C PRO A 457 -8.85 16.06 -17.30
N ARG A 458 -8.39 16.97 -18.16
CA ARG A 458 -7.37 16.70 -19.18
C ARG A 458 -5.96 16.64 -18.60
N GLY A 459 -5.81 17.16 -17.38
CA GLY A 459 -4.58 17.12 -16.64
C GLY A 459 -4.65 17.88 -15.33
N PHE A 460 -3.56 17.77 -14.60
CA PHE A 460 -3.36 18.43 -13.32
C PHE A 460 -2.11 19.30 -13.39
N VAL A 461 -2.19 20.48 -12.77
CA VAL A 461 -1.05 21.38 -12.64
C VAL A 461 -0.72 21.52 -11.16
N ILE A 462 0.55 21.29 -10.81
CA ILE A 462 1.10 21.49 -9.47
C ILE A 462 1.96 22.75 -9.50
N PRO A 463 1.49 23.89 -8.96
CA PRO A 463 2.21 25.14 -9.00
C PRO A 463 3.55 25.09 -8.27
N SER A 464 4.58 25.75 -8.84
CA SER A 464 5.92 25.80 -8.22
C SER A 464 6.03 26.79 -7.07
N ASP A 465 5.07 27.69 -6.92
CA ASP A 465 5.01 28.74 -5.90
C ASP A 465 4.21 28.33 -4.65
N GLN A 466 3.83 27.06 -4.53
CA GLN A 466 3.14 26.57 -3.33
C GLN A 466 4.06 26.52 -2.09
N PRO A 467 3.49 26.61 -0.87
CA PRO A 467 4.25 26.76 0.38
C PRO A 467 5.29 25.67 0.67
N ASP A 468 4.95 24.40 0.37
CA ASP A 468 5.87 23.25 0.54
C ASP A 468 6.08 22.53 -0.80
N PHE A 469 6.78 23.21 -1.71
CA PHE A 469 7.10 22.64 -3.03
C PHE A 469 8.01 21.41 -2.96
N LEU A 470 8.77 21.23 -1.88
CA LEU A 470 9.58 20.03 -1.67
C LEU A 470 8.70 18.79 -1.43
N THR A 471 7.63 18.93 -0.66
CA THR A 471 6.63 17.86 -0.49
C THR A 471 5.89 17.59 -1.80
N ALA A 472 5.56 18.62 -2.58
CA ALA A 472 4.98 18.46 -3.91
C ALA A 472 5.94 17.70 -4.87
N THR A 473 7.25 17.97 -4.80
CA THR A 473 8.26 17.23 -5.56
C THR A 473 8.35 15.76 -5.13
N LYS A 474 8.20 15.46 -3.82
CA LYS A 474 8.12 14.07 -3.33
C LYS A 474 6.91 13.35 -3.92
N PHE A 475 5.74 13.99 -3.95
CA PHE A 475 4.54 13.45 -4.59
C PHE A 475 4.75 13.18 -6.10
N VAL A 476 5.36 14.11 -6.82
CA VAL A 476 5.71 13.92 -8.24
C VAL A 476 6.65 12.73 -8.42
N ASN A 477 7.63 12.55 -7.53
CA ASN A 477 8.53 11.41 -7.57
C ASN A 477 7.80 10.06 -7.34
N ILE A 478 6.77 10.03 -6.49
CA ILE A 478 5.91 8.85 -6.34
C ILE A 478 5.23 8.51 -7.66
N LEU A 479 4.67 9.50 -8.37
CA LEU A 479 4.07 9.30 -9.68
C LEU A 479 5.07 8.74 -10.71
N ILE A 480 6.28 9.33 -10.77
CA ILE A 480 7.34 8.89 -11.68
C ILE A 480 7.79 7.45 -11.37
N LYS A 481 7.96 7.10 -10.10
CA LYS A 481 8.28 5.74 -9.67
C LYS A 481 7.20 4.74 -10.09
N GLY A 482 5.92 5.16 -10.06
CA GLY A 482 4.77 4.42 -10.56
C GLY A 482 4.63 4.43 -12.09
N GLY A 483 5.61 4.92 -12.85
CA GLY A 483 5.58 4.91 -14.32
C GLY A 483 4.71 5.99 -14.97
N VAL A 484 4.20 6.96 -14.19
CA VAL A 484 3.43 8.10 -14.71
C VAL A 484 4.35 9.09 -15.41
N ALA A 485 3.95 9.52 -16.61
CA ALA A 485 4.62 10.60 -17.34
C ALA A 485 4.30 11.95 -16.71
N VAL A 486 5.34 12.65 -16.28
CA VAL A 486 5.24 13.98 -15.68
C VAL A 486 6.04 14.97 -16.52
N HIS A 487 5.53 16.19 -16.65
CA HIS A 487 6.22 17.28 -17.36
C HIS A 487 6.53 18.42 -16.38
N ARG A 488 7.53 19.20 -16.72
CA ARG A 488 7.90 20.44 -16.03
C ARG A 488 7.79 21.63 -16.99
N ALA A 489 7.18 22.71 -16.55
CA ALA A 489 7.12 23.93 -17.32
C ALA A 489 8.49 24.63 -17.33
N THR A 490 9.02 24.92 -18.54
CA THR A 490 10.30 25.61 -18.74
C THR A 490 10.16 27.14 -18.76
N ALA A 491 8.93 27.64 -18.98
CA ALA A 491 8.56 29.03 -18.94
C ALA A 491 7.16 29.18 -18.35
N PRO A 492 6.72 30.39 -17.95
CA PRO A 492 5.35 30.61 -17.50
C PRO A 492 4.34 30.24 -18.60
N PHE A 493 3.19 29.70 -18.21
CA PHE A 493 2.10 29.29 -19.12
C PHE A 493 0.74 29.55 -18.48
N ALA A 494 -0.31 29.46 -19.29
CA ALA A 494 -1.70 29.57 -18.82
C ALA A 494 -2.49 28.33 -19.13
N ALA A 495 -3.32 27.87 -18.20
CA ALA A 495 -4.27 26.78 -18.38
C ALA A 495 -5.45 26.95 -17.44
N GLY A 496 -6.67 26.56 -17.85
CA GLY A 496 -7.88 26.66 -17.03
C GLY A 496 -8.18 28.07 -16.50
N GLY A 497 -7.79 29.10 -17.23
CA GLY A 497 -7.97 30.49 -16.82
C GLY A 497 -6.98 31.00 -15.77
N LYS A 498 -5.97 30.22 -15.40
CA LYS A 498 -4.92 30.58 -14.44
C LYS A 498 -3.56 30.65 -15.13
N SER A 499 -2.64 31.47 -14.56
CA SER A 499 -1.24 31.52 -14.96
C SER A 499 -0.36 30.78 -13.97
N TYR A 500 0.62 30.05 -14.49
CA TYR A 500 1.54 29.24 -13.69
C TYR A 500 2.98 29.65 -13.99
N ALA A 501 3.81 29.66 -12.96
CA ALA A 501 5.22 29.99 -13.10
C ALA A 501 6.02 28.82 -13.73
N ALA A 502 7.17 29.14 -14.31
CA ALA A 502 8.18 28.16 -14.69
C ALA A 502 8.53 27.26 -13.49
N GLY A 503 8.82 25.98 -13.75
CA GLY A 503 9.10 24.99 -12.71
C GLY A 503 7.86 24.26 -12.18
N SER A 504 6.63 24.72 -12.51
CA SER A 504 5.40 24.00 -12.18
C SER A 504 5.37 22.63 -12.86
N TYR A 505 4.84 21.60 -12.19
CA TYR A 505 4.68 20.28 -12.76
C TYR A 505 3.32 20.12 -13.41
N VAL A 506 3.30 19.34 -14.49
CA VAL A 506 2.09 19.06 -15.28
C VAL A 506 1.96 17.55 -15.47
N VAL A 507 0.79 17.01 -15.12
CA VAL A 507 0.45 15.60 -15.29
C VAL A 507 -0.77 15.52 -16.21
N LYS A 508 -0.55 15.10 -17.46
CA LYS A 508 -1.65 14.91 -18.43
C LYS A 508 -2.37 13.61 -18.15
N THR A 509 -3.69 13.58 -18.28
CA THR A 509 -4.49 12.35 -18.15
C THR A 509 -4.48 11.49 -19.41
N ALA A 510 -4.06 12.05 -20.57
CA ALA A 510 -3.88 11.32 -21.83
C ALA A 510 -2.58 10.50 -21.79
N GLN A 511 -2.55 9.46 -20.95
CA GLN A 511 -1.40 8.55 -20.84
C GLN A 511 -1.86 7.16 -20.43
N PRO A 512 -1.02 6.10 -20.62
CA PRO A 512 -1.42 4.71 -20.41
C PRO A 512 -1.95 4.42 -19.00
N PHE A 513 -1.29 4.96 -17.98
CA PHE A 513 -1.65 4.75 -16.57
C PHE A 513 -2.61 5.84 -16.04
N ARG A 514 -3.55 6.29 -16.90
CA ARG A 514 -4.57 7.27 -16.53
C ARG A 514 -5.33 6.86 -15.28
N ALA A 515 -5.67 5.59 -15.11
CA ALA A 515 -6.38 5.10 -13.92
C ALA A 515 -5.60 5.43 -12.65
N HIS A 516 -4.28 5.22 -12.63
CA HIS A 516 -3.42 5.58 -11.52
C HIS A 516 -3.35 7.10 -11.30
N VAL A 517 -3.22 7.88 -12.39
CA VAL A 517 -3.23 9.36 -12.30
C VAL A 517 -4.53 9.84 -11.66
N MET A 518 -5.67 9.36 -12.15
CA MET A 518 -6.98 9.77 -11.62
C MET A 518 -7.11 9.43 -10.13
N ASP A 519 -6.73 8.22 -9.74
CA ASP A 519 -6.83 7.77 -8.36
C ASP A 519 -5.90 8.53 -7.39
N MET A 520 -4.75 9.00 -7.88
CA MET A 520 -3.79 9.78 -7.08
C MET A 520 -4.22 11.24 -6.88
N PHE A 521 -5.06 11.80 -7.74
CA PHE A 521 -5.48 13.20 -7.66
C PHE A 521 -6.95 13.38 -7.32
N GLU A 522 -7.86 12.57 -7.89
CA GLU A 522 -9.29 12.70 -7.66
C GLU A 522 -9.70 12.06 -6.33
N PRO A 523 -10.71 12.61 -5.63
CA PRO A 523 -11.21 11.98 -4.41
C PRO A 523 -11.81 10.61 -4.70
N GLN A 524 -11.54 9.63 -3.84
CA GLN A 524 -12.26 8.37 -3.86
C GLN A 524 -13.71 8.59 -3.41
N ASP A 525 -14.65 8.03 -4.16
CA ASP A 525 -16.09 8.04 -3.85
C ASP A 525 -16.55 6.60 -3.63
N HIS A 526 -16.27 6.07 -2.43
CA HIS A 526 -16.61 4.70 -2.07
C HIS A 526 -18.14 4.56 -1.93
N PRO A 527 -18.76 3.53 -2.53
CA PRO A 527 -20.20 3.34 -2.41
C PRO A 527 -20.60 2.99 -0.97
N ASN A 528 -21.86 3.25 -0.63
CA ASN A 528 -22.47 2.79 0.61
C ASN A 528 -22.67 1.27 0.53
N ASP A 529 -21.68 0.50 1.04
CA ASP A 529 -21.69 -0.96 0.96
C ASP A 529 -22.44 -1.59 2.15
N PHE A 530 -23.74 -1.75 2.01
CA PHE A 530 -24.61 -2.44 2.97
C PHE A 530 -25.19 -3.73 2.35
N PRO A 531 -25.21 -4.86 3.08
CA PRO A 531 -25.81 -6.11 2.58
C PRO A 531 -27.32 -5.99 2.34
N TYR A 532 -27.99 -5.12 3.08
CA TYR A 532 -29.41 -4.79 2.95
C TYR A 532 -29.68 -3.43 3.60
N PRO A 533 -30.76 -2.72 3.23
CA PRO A 533 -31.11 -1.43 3.84
C PRO A 533 -31.26 -1.54 5.37
N GLY A 534 -30.50 -0.70 6.11
CA GLY A 534 -30.46 -0.69 7.57
C GLY A 534 -29.62 -1.82 8.20
N GLY A 535 -28.91 -2.60 7.41
CA GLY A 535 -27.95 -3.59 7.90
C GLY A 535 -26.61 -2.95 8.26
N PRO A 536 -25.69 -3.73 8.86
CA PRO A 536 -24.35 -3.23 9.16
C PRO A 536 -23.55 -2.97 7.88
N PRO A 537 -22.66 -1.96 7.85
CA PRO A 537 -21.81 -1.71 6.72
C PRO A 537 -20.78 -2.85 6.53
N ARG A 538 -20.38 -3.09 5.29
CA ARG A 538 -19.25 -3.96 4.98
C ARG A 538 -18.00 -3.12 4.90
N ALA A 539 -17.01 -3.44 5.72
CA ALA A 539 -15.73 -2.75 5.68
C ALA A 539 -15.03 -2.90 4.32
N PRO A 540 -14.44 -1.84 3.78
CA PRO A 540 -13.59 -1.95 2.59
C PRO A 540 -12.34 -2.81 2.90
N TYR A 541 -11.73 -3.29 1.86
CA TYR A 541 -10.44 -3.93 1.96
C TYR A 541 -9.41 -3.06 1.20
N ASP A 542 -8.63 -2.21 1.82
CA ASP A 542 -8.23 -1.94 3.20
C ASP A 542 -8.99 -0.73 3.79
N VAL A 543 -8.90 0.47 3.15
CA VAL A 543 -9.52 1.74 3.54
C VAL A 543 -10.33 2.34 2.38
N ALA A 544 -11.26 3.24 2.68
CA ALA A 544 -12.17 3.81 1.69
C ALA A 544 -11.57 5.02 0.95
N GLY A 545 -10.82 5.89 1.64
CA GLY A 545 -10.26 7.12 1.10
C GLY A 545 -8.78 7.25 1.45
N TYR A 546 -7.91 7.22 0.44
CA TYR A 546 -6.46 7.13 0.60
C TYR A 546 -5.71 8.11 -0.33
N ASN A 547 -6.38 9.12 -0.83
CA ASN A 547 -5.84 10.07 -1.80
C ASN A 547 -4.56 10.75 -1.30
N LEU A 548 -3.42 10.50 -1.96
CA LEU A 548 -2.13 11.02 -1.53
C LEU A 548 -1.98 12.53 -1.75
N SER A 549 -2.53 13.09 -2.83
CA SER A 549 -2.43 14.53 -3.06
C SER A 549 -3.09 15.32 -1.93
N TYR A 550 -4.20 14.83 -1.38
CA TYR A 550 -4.91 15.46 -0.26
C TYR A 550 -4.19 15.24 1.07
N SER A 551 -3.80 14.02 1.37
CA SER A 551 -3.11 13.71 2.64
C SER A 551 -1.72 14.33 2.74
N MET A 552 -1.01 14.43 1.62
CA MET A 552 0.28 15.14 1.56
C MET A 552 0.13 16.67 1.59
N GLY A 553 -1.09 17.19 1.45
CA GLY A 553 -1.35 18.64 1.45
C GLY A 553 -0.85 19.36 0.20
N ILE A 554 -0.89 18.68 -0.96
CA ILE A 554 -0.42 19.22 -2.23
C ILE A 554 -1.46 20.22 -2.77
N VAL A 555 -0.99 21.39 -3.19
CA VAL A 555 -1.81 22.32 -3.97
C VAL A 555 -1.71 21.94 -5.43
N PHE A 556 -2.85 21.72 -6.07
CA PHE A 556 -2.95 21.42 -7.50
C PHE A 556 -4.26 21.93 -8.08
N ASP A 557 -4.26 22.16 -9.37
CA ASP A 557 -5.43 22.57 -10.14
C ASP A 557 -5.83 21.50 -11.15
N ARG A 558 -7.14 21.23 -11.23
CA ARG A 558 -7.77 20.40 -12.26
C ARG A 558 -7.97 21.24 -13.52
N VAL A 559 -7.44 20.83 -14.66
CA VAL A 559 -7.63 21.49 -15.94
C VAL A 559 -8.58 20.65 -16.80
N LEU A 560 -9.80 21.17 -17.01
CA LEU A 560 -10.86 20.43 -17.72
C LEU A 560 -10.72 20.48 -19.24
N ASP A 561 -10.16 21.55 -19.78
CA ASP A 561 -10.01 21.77 -21.20
C ASP A 561 -8.62 21.30 -21.69
N ALA A 562 -8.52 21.01 -22.98
CA ALA A 562 -7.24 20.71 -23.58
C ALA A 562 -6.30 21.93 -23.43
N PHE A 563 -5.09 21.68 -23.02
CA PHE A 563 -4.07 22.72 -22.83
C PHE A 563 -2.69 22.21 -23.24
N ASP A 564 -1.83 23.14 -23.61
CA ASP A 564 -0.44 22.89 -23.92
C ASP A 564 0.42 24.05 -23.43
N GLY A 565 1.73 23.89 -23.52
CA GLY A 565 2.68 24.89 -23.04
C GLY A 565 4.14 24.51 -23.25
N PRO A 566 5.06 25.30 -22.71
CA PRO A 566 6.50 25.02 -22.82
C PRO A 566 6.91 23.92 -21.82
N PHE A 567 6.49 22.69 -22.12
CA PHE A 567 6.66 21.54 -21.24
C PHE A 567 7.83 20.66 -21.70
N GLU A 568 8.68 20.28 -20.75
CA GLU A 568 9.70 19.24 -20.93
C GLU A 568 9.31 17.98 -20.15
N ASN A 569 9.58 16.81 -20.72
CA ASN A 569 9.37 15.56 -20.01
C ASN A 569 10.38 15.40 -18.88
N VAL A 570 9.92 14.88 -17.72
CA VAL A 570 10.77 14.52 -16.59
C VAL A 570 11.07 13.02 -16.68
N PRO A 571 12.28 12.63 -17.13
CA PRO A 571 12.55 11.24 -17.49
C PRO A 571 12.74 10.29 -16.30
N ASP A 572 13.10 10.81 -15.13
CA ASP A 572 13.39 10.03 -13.94
C ASP A 572 13.15 10.85 -12.66
N VAL A 573 13.31 10.19 -11.51
CA VAL A 573 13.12 10.78 -10.18
C VAL A 573 13.89 12.09 -10.04
N ILE A 574 13.17 13.12 -9.63
CA ILE A 574 13.68 14.48 -9.49
C ILE A 574 14.49 14.56 -8.20
N LYS A 575 15.74 15.02 -8.30
CA LYS A 575 16.48 15.47 -7.12
C LYS A 575 15.80 16.70 -6.54
N PRO A 576 15.91 16.96 -5.22
CA PRO A 576 15.36 18.18 -4.66
C PRO A 576 15.79 19.38 -5.51
N PRO A 577 14.82 20.23 -5.92
CA PRO A 577 15.16 21.41 -6.73
C PRO A 577 16.18 22.27 -5.96
N PRO A 578 17.11 22.95 -6.64
CA PRO A 578 18.13 23.74 -5.97
C PRO A 578 17.49 24.78 -5.04
N GLY A 579 17.74 24.66 -3.74
CA GLY A 579 17.34 25.66 -2.77
C GLY A 579 18.10 26.99 -2.97
N ARG A 580 17.44 28.09 -2.65
CA ARG A 580 18.11 29.39 -2.63
C ARG A 580 18.88 29.54 -1.31
N PHE A 581 20.19 29.72 -1.39
CA PHE A 581 21.04 30.00 -0.25
C PHE A 581 22.06 31.08 -0.62
N SER A 582 22.18 32.06 0.25
CA SER A 582 23.28 33.03 0.23
C SER A 582 23.79 33.20 1.65
N ALA A 583 25.11 33.48 1.82
CA ALA A 583 25.66 33.78 3.12
C ALA A 583 25.00 35.05 3.67
N ALA A 584 24.55 35.00 4.91
CA ALA A 584 24.03 36.17 5.59
C ALA A 584 25.19 37.18 5.88
N PRO A 585 24.90 38.48 5.89
CA PRO A 585 25.89 39.47 6.29
C PRO A 585 26.29 39.29 7.76
N GLU A 586 27.45 39.87 8.15
CA GLU A 586 27.93 39.81 9.51
C GLU A 586 26.87 40.36 10.51
N GLY A 587 26.65 39.65 11.60
CA GLY A 587 25.57 39.95 12.56
C GLY A 587 24.16 39.67 12.07
N GLY A 588 24.00 39.10 10.89
CA GLY A 588 22.71 38.71 10.34
C GLY A 588 22.17 37.36 10.82
N SER A 589 21.05 37.00 10.29
CA SER A 589 20.38 35.73 10.62
C SER A 589 19.83 35.05 9.35
N TYR A 590 19.68 33.75 9.43
CA TYR A 590 18.96 32.91 8.46
C TYR A 590 17.55 32.68 8.94
N VAL A 591 16.59 32.60 8.00
CA VAL A 591 15.21 32.29 8.28
C VAL A 591 14.75 31.09 7.43
N LEU A 592 14.19 30.09 8.10
CA LEU A 592 13.56 28.94 7.49
C LEU A 592 12.06 28.99 7.72
N SER A 593 11.28 28.79 6.64
CA SER A 593 9.82 28.78 6.73
C SER A 593 9.31 27.58 7.53
N ALA A 594 8.36 27.81 8.44
CA ALA A 594 7.64 26.74 9.13
C ALA A 594 6.72 25.93 8.21
N GLN A 595 6.40 26.44 7.01
CA GLN A 595 5.51 25.76 6.08
C GLN A 595 6.18 24.57 5.38
N THR A 596 7.51 24.54 5.31
CA THR A 596 8.28 23.48 4.67
C THR A 596 8.64 22.37 5.66
N ASN A 597 8.19 21.13 5.41
CA ASN A 597 8.48 20.00 6.29
C ASN A 597 9.99 19.75 6.43
N ASP A 598 10.74 19.81 5.33
CA ASP A 598 12.20 19.58 5.34
C ASP A 598 12.99 20.64 6.13
N ALA A 599 12.38 21.76 6.54
CA ALA A 599 13.01 22.73 7.46
C ALA A 599 13.37 22.09 8.80
N PHE A 600 12.59 21.11 9.27
CA PHE A 600 12.87 20.36 10.50
C PHE A 600 14.16 19.54 10.40
N VAL A 601 14.54 19.06 9.21
CA VAL A 601 15.85 18.40 9.02
C VAL A 601 17.00 19.38 9.31
N ALA A 602 16.90 20.59 8.82
CA ALA A 602 17.92 21.64 9.10
C ALA A 602 17.97 21.97 10.59
N VAL A 603 16.82 22.12 11.23
CA VAL A 603 16.71 22.36 12.68
C VAL A 603 17.35 21.22 13.48
N ASN A 604 17.02 19.97 13.17
CA ASN A 604 17.56 18.79 13.86
C ASN A 604 19.09 18.69 13.71
N ARG A 605 19.61 18.95 12.52
CA ARG A 605 21.05 18.98 12.26
C ARG A 605 21.77 20.09 13.05
N LEU A 606 21.18 21.29 13.10
CA LEU A 606 21.71 22.42 13.86
C LEU A 606 21.73 22.12 15.36
N LEU A 607 20.62 21.65 15.93
CA LEU A 607 20.50 21.30 17.34
C LEU A 607 21.48 20.17 17.72
N LYS A 608 21.59 19.13 16.88
CA LYS A 608 22.58 18.05 17.05
C LYS A 608 24.03 18.56 17.05
N ALA A 609 24.31 19.60 16.26
CA ALA A 609 25.60 20.25 16.20
C ALA A 609 25.82 21.29 17.30
N GLY A 610 24.87 21.44 18.24
CA GLY A 610 24.96 22.42 19.34
C GLY A 610 24.84 23.87 18.89
N GLN A 611 24.24 24.12 17.72
CA GLN A 611 24.08 25.47 17.19
C GLN A 611 22.77 26.10 17.68
N PRO A 612 22.73 27.43 17.89
CA PRO A 612 21.55 28.13 18.34
C PRO A 612 20.47 28.12 17.23
N VAL A 613 19.26 27.73 17.60
CA VAL A 613 18.07 27.83 16.77
C VAL A 613 16.97 28.49 17.59
N PHE A 614 16.28 29.45 16.99
CA PHE A 614 15.17 30.14 17.60
C PHE A 614 13.91 29.95 16.77
N ARG A 615 12.73 30.18 17.37
CA ARG A 615 11.43 30.10 16.72
C ARG A 615 10.64 31.37 16.93
N MET A 616 9.98 31.88 15.88
CA MET A 616 9.08 33.04 15.98
C MET A 616 7.79 32.62 16.67
N ARG A 617 7.34 33.36 17.67
CA ARG A 617 6.03 33.11 18.32
C ARG A 617 4.88 33.66 17.51
N GLU A 618 5.11 34.78 16.86
CA GLU A 618 4.10 35.53 16.11
C GLU A 618 4.64 35.84 14.71
N ARG A 619 3.74 36.24 13.84
CA ARG A 619 4.14 36.80 12.54
C ARG A 619 4.99 38.05 12.75
N ILE A 620 6.09 38.16 12.05
CA ILE A 620 7.00 39.33 12.10
C ILE A 620 7.06 39.93 10.69
N ASP A 621 6.65 41.22 10.59
CA ASP A 621 6.79 42.02 9.36
C ASP A 621 8.05 42.87 9.48
N ALA A 622 9.02 42.65 8.60
CA ALA A 622 10.31 43.37 8.63
C ALA A 622 10.92 43.45 7.23
N ASP A 623 11.56 44.58 6.93
CA ASP A 623 12.28 44.83 5.65
C ASP A 623 11.37 44.61 4.40
N GLY A 624 10.06 44.94 4.51
CA GLY A 624 9.08 44.75 3.43
C GLY A 624 8.68 43.31 3.20
N ARG A 625 9.05 42.37 4.09
CA ARG A 625 8.69 40.94 4.07
C ARG A 625 7.91 40.55 5.31
N SER A 626 7.14 39.48 5.15
CA SER A 626 6.35 38.89 6.22
C SER A 626 6.85 37.47 6.52
N TYR A 627 7.23 37.26 7.75
CA TYR A 627 7.65 35.94 8.26
C TYR A 627 6.53 35.36 9.12
N ALA A 628 6.07 34.17 8.77
CA ALA A 628 4.98 33.52 9.49
C ALA A 628 5.41 33.08 10.91
N ALA A 629 4.44 33.04 11.82
CA ALA A 629 4.64 32.42 13.13
C ALA A 629 5.16 30.98 12.96
N GLY A 630 6.03 30.57 13.86
CA GLY A 630 6.67 29.27 13.81
C GLY A 630 7.91 29.17 12.90
N SER A 631 8.24 30.18 12.10
CA SER A 631 9.48 30.23 11.31
C SER A 631 10.71 30.17 12.21
N PHE A 632 11.77 29.50 11.72
CA PHE A 632 13.00 29.31 12.47
C PHE A 632 13.99 30.42 12.14
N VAL A 633 14.67 30.92 13.18
CA VAL A 633 15.71 31.94 13.08
C VAL A 633 17.02 31.36 13.56
N ILE A 634 18.05 31.47 12.75
CA ILE A 634 19.39 30.96 13.05
C ILE A 634 20.39 32.09 12.91
N PRO A 635 21.12 32.47 13.96
CA PRO A 635 22.18 33.48 13.88
C PRO A 635 23.27 33.06 12.89
N ALA A 636 23.73 33.98 12.07
CA ALA A 636 24.81 33.74 11.12
C ALA A 636 26.14 33.60 11.86
N GLN A 637 26.74 32.46 11.77
CA GLN A 637 28.06 32.08 12.27
C GLN A 637 28.68 31.14 11.24
N ASP A 638 30.01 31.05 11.17
CA ASP A 638 30.71 30.19 10.19
C ASP A 638 30.14 28.76 10.16
N ARG A 639 29.97 28.18 11.36
CA ARG A 639 29.47 26.79 11.49
C ARG A 639 28.01 26.65 11.09
N THR A 640 27.13 27.58 11.45
CA THR A 640 25.71 27.56 11.03
C THR A 640 25.60 27.81 9.54
N THR A 641 26.40 28.73 8.99
CA THR A 641 26.46 29.00 7.54
C THR A 641 26.84 27.76 6.73
N ALA A 642 27.91 27.08 7.13
CA ALA A 642 28.39 25.87 6.44
C ALA A 642 27.35 24.73 6.50
N LEU A 643 26.75 24.52 7.66
CA LEU A 643 25.73 23.47 7.85
C LEU A 643 24.44 23.74 7.05
N LEU A 644 24.00 25.00 7.05
CA LEU A 644 22.81 25.41 6.28
C LEU A 644 23.07 25.36 4.77
N ALA A 645 24.23 25.78 4.30
CA ALA A 645 24.60 25.67 2.89
C ALA A 645 24.56 24.22 2.40
N LYS A 646 25.15 23.30 3.16
CA LYS A 646 25.14 21.88 2.88
C LYS A 646 23.69 21.32 2.88
N THR A 647 22.89 21.65 3.89
CA THR A 647 21.52 21.17 4.01
C THR A 647 20.62 21.73 2.91
N ALA A 648 20.79 23.01 2.55
CA ALA A 648 20.08 23.64 1.42
C ALA A 648 20.36 22.91 0.11
N GLN A 649 21.61 22.55 -0.14
CA GLN A 649 22.01 21.81 -1.34
C GLN A 649 21.43 20.37 -1.35
N GLU A 650 21.49 19.66 -0.22
CA GLU A 650 21.05 18.26 -0.12
C GLU A 650 19.53 18.11 -0.13
N LYS A 651 18.80 19.03 0.50
CA LYS A 651 17.35 18.95 0.68
C LYS A 651 16.57 19.92 -0.20
N GLY A 652 17.24 20.82 -0.94
CA GLY A 652 16.57 21.81 -1.78
C GLY A 652 15.94 22.97 -0.98
N LEU A 653 16.35 23.18 0.26
CA LEU A 653 15.77 24.21 1.12
C LEU A 653 16.12 25.62 0.64
N SER A 654 15.11 26.47 0.48
CA SER A 654 15.28 27.90 0.30
C SER A 654 15.39 28.57 1.67
N ILE A 655 16.51 29.25 1.91
CA ILE A 655 16.86 29.89 3.18
C ILE A 655 16.98 31.39 2.93
N GLU A 656 16.18 32.15 3.63
CA GLU A 656 16.24 33.62 3.55
C GLU A 656 17.31 34.18 4.51
N THR A 657 17.87 35.31 4.15
CA THR A 657 18.84 36.03 4.98
C THR A 657 18.27 37.36 5.40
N ARG A 658 18.63 37.81 6.60
CA ARG A 658 18.22 39.11 7.13
C ARG A 658 19.39 39.78 7.91
N THR A 659 19.46 41.10 7.82
CA THR A 659 20.31 41.95 8.68
C THR A 659 19.59 42.29 9.98
N GLY A 660 20.28 42.31 11.09
CA GLY A 660 19.73 42.66 12.40
C GLY A 660 19.08 41.51 13.15
N SER A 661 18.67 41.78 14.38
CA SER A 661 18.07 40.83 15.31
C SER A 661 16.55 40.77 15.21
N PHE A 662 16.00 39.63 15.57
CA PHE A 662 14.54 39.45 15.73
C PHE A 662 14.15 39.64 17.20
N VAL A 663 13.01 40.28 17.44
CA VAL A 663 12.34 40.38 18.75
C VAL A 663 11.19 39.39 18.77
N GLY A 664 10.85 38.79 19.92
CA GLY A 664 9.74 37.84 20.05
C GLY A 664 10.06 36.42 19.58
N ILE A 665 11.33 36.06 19.51
CA ILE A 665 11.78 34.70 19.21
C ILE A 665 12.08 33.91 20.50
N ILE A 666 11.89 32.61 20.47
CA ILE A 666 12.18 31.69 21.60
C ILE A 666 13.27 30.69 21.20
N PRO A 667 14.21 30.37 22.08
CA PRO A 667 15.23 29.39 21.76
C PRO A 667 14.64 27.99 21.71
N LEU A 668 14.96 27.21 20.67
CA LEU A 668 14.72 25.76 20.65
C LEU A 668 15.86 25.02 21.32
N ARG A 669 15.52 23.94 22.02
CA ARG A 669 16.48 23.07 22.68
C ARG A 669 16.44 21.67 22.09
N PRO A 670 17.55 20.91 22.11
CA PRO A 670 17.51 19.49 21.84
C PRO A 670 16.53 18.80 22.78
N VAL A 671 15.78 17.83 22.26
CA VAL A 671 14.73 17.09 23.01
C VAL A 671 15.10 15.62 23.05
N ARG A 672 14.92 15.00 24.20
CA ARG A 672 15.03 13.55 24.43
C ARG A 672 13.68 12.93 24.18
N ILE A 673 13.58 12.14 23.10
CA ILE A 673 12.30 11.58 22.61
C ILE A 673 12.28 10.09 22.92
N GLY A 674 11.24 9.64 23.62
CA GLY A 674 10.88 8.23 23.75
C GLY A 674 9.71 7.91 22.83
N LEU A 675 9.86 6.96 21.93
CA LEU A 675 8.80 6.42 21.08
C LEU A 675 8.41 5.04 21.59
N TRP A 676 7.17 4.88 22.03
CA TRP A 676 6.66 3.59 22.50
C TRP A 676 6.66 2.53 21.40
N ASP A 677 7.06 1.31 21.77
CA ASP A 677 6.84 0.10 20.98
C ASP A 677 6.54 -1.08 21.91
N VAL A 678 6.23 -2.22 21.35
CA VAL A 678 5.83 -3.44 22.09
C VAL A 678 6.59 -4.66 21.53
N TYR A 679 6.77 -5.70 22.35
CA TYR A 679 7.28 -6.99 21.88
C TYR A 679 6.41 -7.51 20.73
N GLY A 680 7.04 -7.91 19.64
CA GLY A 680 6.35 -8.26 18.38
C GLY A 680 6.32 -7.09 17.39
N GLY A 681 6.47 -5.88 17.86
CA GLY A 681 6.45 -4.64 17.10
C GLY A 681 5.04 -4.10 16.80
N SER A 682 4.86 -2.80 16.95
CA SER A 682 3.67 -2.05 16.53
C SER A 682 3.88 -1.45 15.14
N MET A 683 3.01 -1.70 14.18
CA MET A 683 3.11 -1.10 12.85
C MET A 683 3.02 0.44 12.88
N PRO A 684 2.06 1.07 13.62
CA PRO A 684 2.06 2.53 13.80
C PRO A 684 3.36 3.08 14.41
N SER A 685 3.96 2.38 15.39
CA SER A 685 5.25 2.75 15.95
C SER A 685 6.38 2.62 14.91
N GLY A 686 6.40 1.54 14.17
CA GLY A 686 7.39 1.30 13.13
C GLY A 686 7.33 2.34 12.00
N TRP A 687 6.14 2.72 11.55
CA TRP A 687 5.93 3.82 10.61
C TRP A 687 6.41 5.17 11.18
N THR A 688 6.08 5.44 12.44
CA THR A 688 6.53 6.66 13.13
C THR A 688 8.04 6.68 13.30
N ARG A 689 8.66 5.54 13.62
CA ARG A 689 10.12 5.38 13.66
C ARG A 689 10.75 5.71 12.32
N TRP A 690 10.23 5.14 11.22
CA TRP A 690 10.69 5.45 9.87
C TRP A 690 10.57 6.95 9.56
N LEU A 691 9.43 7.56 9.88
CA LEU A 691 9.19 8.98 9.67
C LEU A 691 10.20 9.85 10.43
N LEU A 692 10.41 9.58 11.71
CA LEU A 692 11.36 10.34 12.54
C LEU A 692 12.80 10.22 12.01
N GLU A 693 13.19 9.04 11.50
CA GLU A 693 14.50 8.84 10.87
C GLU A 693 14.63 9.65 9.57
N GLN A 694 13.59 9.73 8.72
CA GLN A 694 13.61 10.54 7.49
C GLN A 694 13.82 12.03 7.76
N PHE A 695 13.29 12.52 8.88
CA PHE A 695 13.43 13.93 9.30
C PHE A 695 14.53 14.14 10.33
N GLU A 696 15.36 13.12 10.59
CA GLU A 696 16.54 13.17 11.46
C GLU A 696 16.24 13.59 12.92
N PHE A 697 15.05 13.26 13.43
CA PHE A 697 14.76 13.42 14.86
C PHE A 697 15.50 12.37 15.68
N PRO A 698 16.20 12.77 16.76
CA PRO A 698 16.80 11.80 17.68
C PRO A 698 15.70 11.20 18.57
N PHE A 699 15.60 9.87 18.61
CA PHE A 699 14.66 9.19 19.49
C PHE A 699 15.21 7.85 20.00
N GLU A 700 14.60 7.35 21.07
CA GLU A 700 14.81 6.03 21.62
C GLU A 700 13.48 5.26 21.62
N VAL A 701 13.52 3.96 21.27
CA VAL A 701 12.35 3.08 21.38
C VAL A 701 12.19 2.66 22.84
N VAL A 702 10.98 2.81 23.38
CA VAL A 702 10.68 2.59 24.80
C VAL A 702 9.58 1.53 24.96
N TYR A 703 9.87 0.51 25.75
CA TYR A 703 8.95 -0.59 26.06
C TYR A 703 8.28 -0.42 27.43
N ALA A 704 7.16 -1.11 27.62
CA ALA A 704 6.35 -0.99 28.85
C ALA A 704 7.15 -1.17 30.15
N LYS A 705 8.10 -2.10 30.17
CA LYS A 705 8.95 -2.36 31.36
C LYS A 705 9.78 -1.14 31.76
N ALA A 706 10.29 -0.40 30.77
CA ALA A 706 11.05 0.83 31.02
C ALA A 706 10.15 1.99 31.47
N LEU A 707 8.90 2.03 30.98
CA LEU A 707 7.89 3.00 31.42
C LEU A 707 7.44 2.73 32.85
N ASP A 708 7.18 1.47 33.21
CA ASP A 708 6.76 1.03 34.53
C ASP A 708 7.85 1.25 35.63
N ALA A 709 9.10 1.38 35.20
CA ALA A 709 10.21 1.66 36.11
C ALA A 709 10.24 3.10 36.66
N GLY A 710 9.43 4.00 36.11
CA GLY A 710 9.31 5.38 36.55
C GLY A 710 10.52 6.26 36.24
N ASN A 711 10.59 7.42 36.95
CA ASN A 711 11.64 8.44 36.77
C ASN A 711 11.82 8.87 35.30
N LEU A 712 10.73 8.97 34.55
CA LEU A 712 10.71 9.20 33.10
C LEU A 712 11.23 10.60 32.72
N ALA A 713 10.96 11.63 33.54
CA ALA A 713 11.41 13.00 33.31
C ALA A 713 12.95 13.15 33.38
N ALA A 714 13.66 12.26 34.07
CA ALA A 714 15.11 12.22 34.04
C ALA A 714 15.69 11.74 32.70
N LYS A 715 14.91 10.96 31.93
CA LYS A 715 15.33 10.33 30.67
C LYS A 715 14.76 11.02 29.45
N TYR A 716 13.51 11.45 29.48
CA TYR A 716 12.76 11.96 28.34
C TYR A 716 12.18 13.34 28.61
N ASP A 717 12.10 14.14 27.55
CA ASP A 717 11.36 15.40 27.54
C ASP A 717 10.02 15.22 26.83
N VAL A 718 9.96 14.23 25.91
CA VAL A 718 8.77 13.90 25.11
C VAL A 718 8.59 12.39 25.05
N LEU A 719 7.38 11.91 25.30
CA LEU A 719 6.96 10.54 25.05
C LEU A 719 5.87 10.52 23.96
N ILE A 720 6.04 9.67 22.95
CA ILE A 720 5.10 9.49 21.83
C ILE A 720 4.44 8.12 21.96
N PHE A 721 3.12 8.12 22.05
CA PHE A 721 2.25 6.94 22.04
C PHE A 721 1.40 6.96 20.78
N VAL A 722 1.67 6.02 19.89
CA VAL A 722 0.92 5.83 18.65
C VAL A 722 -0.41 5.12 18.89
N ASP A 723 -1.20 4.92 17.87
CA ASP A 723 -2.44 4.15 17.98
C ASP A 723 -2.22 2.77 18.62
N GLY A 724 -3.16 2.35 19.47
CA GLY A 724 -3.12 1.05 20.17
C GLY A 724 -2.16 0.98 21.37
N ALA A 725 -1.40 2.04 21.69
CA ALA A 725 -0.40 1.99 22.74
C ALA A 725 -0.99 2.06 24.16
N ILE A 726 -1.96 2.95 24.39
CA ILE A 726 -2.58 3.16 25.71
C ILE A 726 -4.01 2.61 25.71
N PRO A 727 -4.30 1.56 26.49
CA PRO A 727 -5.63 0.96 26.50
C PRO A 727 -6.61 1.76 27.38
N MET A 728 -7.91 1.65 27.08
CA MET A 728 -8.97 2.16 27.98
C MET A 728 -9.12 1.36 29.27
N ARG A 729 -8.75 0.09 29.27
CA ARG A 729 -8.82 -0.83 30.41
C ARG A 729 -7.67 -1.83 30.31
N ASP A 730 -7.19 -2.30 31.47
CA ASP A 730 -6.21 -3.36 31.47
C ASP A 730 -6.77 -4.61 30.78
N SER A 731 -6.06 -5.09 29.78
CA SER A 731 -6.32 -6.38 29.12
C SER A 731 -5.14 -7.31 29.39
N GLY A 732 -5.41 -8.57 29.68
CA GLY A 732 -4.36 -9.59 29.79
C GLY A 732 -3.68 -9.75 28.41
N GLY A 733 -2.47 -9.25 28.27
CA GLY A 733 -1.73 -9.29 27.03
C GLY A 733 -1.30 -10.70 26.64
N GLY A 734 -1.50 -11.04 25.36
CA GLY A 734 -1.08 -12.33 24.76
C GLY A 734 0.41 -12.44 24.43
N GLN A 735 1.30 -11.85 25.23
CA GLN A 735 2.74 -11.93 24.99
C GLN A 735 3.33 -13.29 25.42
N PRO A 736 4.42 -13.75 24.78
CA PRO A 736 5.08 -14.97 25.17
C PRO A 736 5.68 -14.86 26.57
N ARG A 737 5.84 -16.01 27.24
CA ARG A 737 6.57 -16.05 28.52
C ARG A 737 8.06 -15.88 28.26
N ALA A 738 8.77 -15.21 29.17
CA ALA A 738 10.20 -14.95 29.05
C ALA A 738 11.03 -16.24 28.80
N GLU A 739 10.65 -17.36 29.44
CA GLU A 739 11.30 -18.66 29.26
C GLU A 739 11.22 -19.23 27.82
N ASN A 740 10.29 -18.74 27.00
CA ASN A 740 10.06 -19.23 25.62
C ASN A 740 10.75 -18.38 24.56
N ILE A 741 11.43 -17.32 24.95
CA ILE A 741 12.10 -16.40 24.03
C ILE A 741 13.56 -16.16 24.45
N PRO A 742 14.45 -15.76 23.51
CA PRO A 742 15.81 -15.38 23.85
C PRO A 742 15.90 -14.26 24.88
N ALA A 743 16.89 -14.34 25.76
CA ALA A 743 17.07 -13.42 26.89
C ALA A 743 17.23 -11.94 26.47
N GLU A 744 17.81 -11.70 25.31
CA GLU A 744 17.99 -10.36 24.73
C GLU A 744 16.69 -9.59 24.51
N PHE A 745 15.54 -10.29 24.42
CA PHE A 745 14.22 -9.68 24.22
C PHE A 745 13.41 -9.57 25.53
N HIS A 746 13.92 -10.01 26.67
CA HIS A 746 13.15 -10.00 27.92
C HIS A 746 12.75 -8.59 28.38
N ASP A 747 13.53 -7.57 28.04
CA ASP A 747 13.22 -6.18 28.39
C ASP A 747 12.16 -5.55 27.46
N TRP A 748 11.84 -6.19 26.33
CA TRP A 748 10.77 -5.77 25.43
C TRP A 748 9.39 -6.26 25.86
N LEU A 749 9.34 -7.28 26.74
CA LEU A 749 8.09 -7.83 27.25
C LEU A 749 7.33 -6.83 28.13
N GLY A 750 6.03 -6.95 28.11
CA GLY A 750 5.08 -6.12 28.84
C GLY A 750 4.19 -5.30 27.93
N THR A 751 3.08 -4.86 28.47
CA THR A 751 2.11 -3.98 27.82
C THR A 751 1.86 -2.77 28.70
N VAL A 752 1.60 -1.62 28.10
CA VAL A 752 1.13 -0.45 28.84
C VAL A 752 -0.14 -0.81 29.60
N SER A 753 -0.19 -0.52 30.89
CA SER A 753 -1.33 -0.81 31.75
C SER A 753 -1.85 0.44 32.44
N VAL A 754 -3.18 0.45 32.66
CA VAL A 754 -3.85 1.55 33.36
C VAL A 754 -3.43 1.57 34.83
N SER A 755 -3.19 0.40 35.41
CA SER A 755 -2.87 0.24 36.85
C SER A 755 -1.42 0.55 37.21
N ARG A 756 -0.45 0.40 36.29
CA ARG A 756 0.99 0.60 36.56
C ARG A 756 1.59 1.72 35.71
N THR A 757 1.44 1.64 34.37
CA THR A 757 2.12 2.58 33.50
C THR A 757 1.48 3.97 33.52
N VAL A 758 0.15 4.07 33.54
CA VAL A 758 -0.55 5.37 33.55
C VAL A 758 -0.18 6.25 34.74
N PRO A 759 -0.04 5.76 36.01
CA PRO A 759 0.47 6.56 37.11
C PRO A 759 1.85 7.17 36.86
N GLU A 760 2.79 6.43 36.25
CA GLU A 760 4.12 6.92 35.89
C GLU A 760 4.07 7.98 34.79
N LEU A 761 3.18 7.79 33.80
CA LEU A 761 2.94 8.81 32.76
C LEU A 761 2.32 10.10 33.35
N ARG A 762 1.42 9.98 34.32
CA ARG A 762 0.89 11.13 35.06
C ARG A 762 2.02 11.91 35.74
N THR A 763 2.86 11.22 36.53
CA THR A 763 4.01 11.80 37.19
C THR A 763 4.95 12.49 36.18
N PHE A 764 5.24 11.80 35.07
CA PHE A 764 6.06 12.38 34.00
C PHE A 764 5.55 13.73 33.51
N VAL A 765 4.23 13.81 33.23
CA VAL A 765 3.63 15.05 32.74
C VAL A 765 3.56 16.11 33.82
N GLU A 766 3.17 15.75 35.04
CA GLU A 766 3.12 16.68 36.18
C GLU A 766 4.47 17.31 36.48
N ASP A 767 5.56 16.60 36.24
CA ASP A 767 6.95 17.08 36.41
C ASP A 767 7.47 17.94 35.24
N GLY A 768 6.70 18.07 34.16
CA GLY A 768 7.03 18.96 33.03
C GLY A 768 7.27 18.22 31.70
N GLY A 769 7.09 16.91 31.64
CA GLY A 769 7.17 16.13 30.42
C GLY A 769 6.01 16.41 29.45
N ARG A 770 6.24 16.13 28.19
CA ARG A 770 5.21 16.21 27.12
C ARG A 770 4.81 14.81 26.66
N LEU A 771 3.53 14.54 26.64
CA LEU A 771 2.96 13.29 26.17
C LEU A 771 2.17 13.55 24.89
N LEU A 772 2.57 12.92 23.80
CA LEU A 772 1.89 12.94 22.50
C LEU A 772 1.15 11.62 22.32
N ALA A 773 -0.17 11.67 22.23
CA ALA A 773 -1.01 10.49 22.06
C ALA A 773 -1.80 10.57 20.73
N ILE A 774 -1.69 9.53 19.89
CA ILE A 774 -2.30 9.47 18.57
C ILE A 774 -3.35 8.35 18.57
N GLY A 775 -4.45 8.57 17.84
CA GLY A 775 -5.52 7.57 17.66
C GLY A 775 -6.15 7.17 18.99
N SER A 776 -6.32 5.88 19.21
CA SER A 776 -6.92 5.31 20.43
C SER A 776 -6.10 5.58 21.70
N SER A 777 -4.80 5.87 21.58
CA SER A 777 -3.95 6.25 22.74
C SER A 777 -4.35 7.58 23.38
N THR A 778 -5.20 8.38 22.72
CA THR A 778 -5.84 9.56 23.30
C THR A 778 -6.73 9.24 24.50
N SER A 779 -6.99 7.94 24.78
CA SER A 779 -7.58 7.41 26.01
C SER A 779 -6.89 7.94 27.26
N ILE A 780 -5.61 8.28 27.20
CA ILE A 780 -4.86 8.90 28.30
C ILE A 780 -5.53 10.16 28.84
N GLY A 781 -6.24 10.92 27.97
CA GLY A 781 -6.99 12.10 28.39
C GLY A 781 -8.07 11.76 29.44
N TYR A 782 -8.74 10.63 29.31
CA TYR A 782 -9.72 10.16 30.29
C TYR A 782 -9.04 9.69 31.57
N HIS A 783 -7.93 8.96 31.45
CA HIS A 783 -7.16 8.49 32.62
C HIS A 783 -6.59 9.63 33.45
N LEU A 784 -6.21 10.73 32.81
CA LEU A 784 -5.72 11.93 33.50
C LEU A 784 -6.85 12.83 34.00
N GLY A 785 -8.11 12.50 33.71
CA GLY A 785 -9.28 13.27 34.16
C GLY A 785 -9.39 14.63 33.47
N LEU A 786 -8.98 14.70 32.19
CA LEU A 786 -9.20 15.91 31.36
C LEU A 786 -10.71 16.15 31.17
N PRO A 787 -11.16 17.42 31.13
CA PRO A 787 -12.57 17.79 30.94
C PRO A 787 -13.01 17.57 29.47
N ILE A 788 -12.96 16.34 29.03
CA ILE A 788 -13.35 15.88 27.70
C ILE A 788 -14.32 14.71 27.80
N ARG A 789 -15.14 14.53 26.77
CA ARG A 789 -15.97 13.34 26.62
C ARG A 789 -15.95 12.83 25.18
N ASN A 790 -16.20 11.54 25.01
CA ASN A 790 -16.41 10.97 23.68
C ASN A 790 -17.62 11.61 23.02
N ALA A 791 -17.46 12.07 21.80
CA ALA A 791 -18.52 12.66 20.98
C ALA A 791 -19.38 11.60 20.27
N LEU A 792 -18.83 10.40 20.02
CA LEU A 792 -19.43 9.32 19.22
C LEU A 792 -20.19 8.34 20.11
N VAL A 793 -21.11 8.87 20.91
CA VAL A 793 -21.94 8.11 21.84
C VAL A 793 -23.39 8.51 21.80
N GLU A 794 -24.27 7.58 22.09
CA GLU A 794 -25.69 7.78 22.27
C GLU A 794 -26.11 7.40 23.70
N ARG A 795 -27.30 7.86 24.10
CA ARG A 795 -27.90 7.43 25.38
C ARG A 795 -28.65 6.13 25.17
N GLY A 796 -28.26 5.10 25.90
CA GLY A 796 -28.99 3.85 25.98
C GLY A 796 -30.34 4.01 26.71
N ALA A 797 -31.12 2.94 26.70
CA ALA A 797 -32.47 2.92 27.28
C ALA A 797 -32.51 3.20 28.80
N THR A 798 -31.42 2.85 29.53
CA THR A 798 -31.25 3.09 30.94
C THR A 798 -30.49 4.39 31.25
N GLY A 799 -30.21 5.21 30.22
CA GLY A 799 -29.52 6.49 30.34
C GLY A 799 -28.00 6.41 30.32
N GLU A 800 -27.44 5.22 30.20
CA GLU A 800 -26.00 4.99 30.02
C GLU A 800 -25.50 5.52 28.66
N SER A 801 -24.23 5.93 28.63
CA SER A 801 -23.57 6.33 27.41
C SER A 801 -22.99 5.08 26.74
N ARG A 802 -23.34 4.81 25.50
CA ARG A 802 -22.77 3.73 24.69
C ARG A 802 -22.25 4.25 23.35
N PRO A 803 -21.22 3.64 22.77
CA PRO A 803 -20.75 4.00 21.42
C PRO A 803 -21.90 3.93 20.40
N LEU A 804 -21.87 4.82 19.39
CA LEU A 804 -22.75 4.70 18.23
C LEU A 804 -22.51 3.35 17.55
N SER A 805 -23.60 2.73 17.08
CA SER A 805 -23.48 1.48 16.32
C SER A 805 -22.95 1.74 14.91
N SER A 806 -22.37 0.72 14.27
CA SER A 806 -21.85 0.84 12.89
C SER A 806 -22.94 1.19 11.87
N GLU A 807 -24.19 0.83 12.13
CA GLU A 807 -25.34 1.22 11.30
C GLU A 807 -25.65 2.73 11.41
N THR A 808 -25.19 3.38 12.49
CA THR A 808 -25.41 4.82 12.73
C THR A 808 -24.19 5.65 12.35
N PHE A 809 -22.99 5.16 12.62
CA PHE A 809 -21.74 5.87 12.37
C PHE A 809 -20.65 4.88 11.97
N PHE A 810 -20.12 5.06 10.74
CA PHE A 810 -19.05 4.21 10.21
C PHE A 810 -18.17 4.98 9.22
N ILE A 811 -16.90 5.16 9.54
CA ILE A 811 -15.91 5.84 8.70
C ILE A 811 -14.62 4.99 8.68
N PRO A 812 -14.50 4.08 7.70
CA PRO A 812 -13.39 3.14 7.61
C PRO A 812 -12.23 3.74 6.80
N GLY A 813 -11.34 4.49 7.41
CA GLY A 813 -10.21 5.12 6.74
C GLY A 813 -10.64 6.06 5.62
N SER A 814 -10.78 7.35 5.93
CA SER A 814 -11.23 8.38 4.99
C SER A 814 -10.55 9.72 5.30
N ILE A 815 -10.53 10.61 4.31
CA ILE A 815 -9.95 11.93 4.44
C ILE A 815 -11.05 12.95 4.73
N LEU A 816 -10.96 13.63 5.86
CA LEU A 816 -11.92 14.62 6.34
C LEU A 816 -11.26 16.00 6.50
N GLU A 817 -11.97 17.08 6.11
CA GLU A 817 -11.49 18.45 6.28
C GLU A 817 -11.77 18.96 7.70
N ALA A 818 -10.74 19.44 8.38
CA ALA A 818 -10.84 20.09 9.68
C ALA A 818 -10.38 21.54 9.64
N ARG A 819 -10.96 22.37 10.52
CA ARG A 819 -10.47 23.70 10.84
C ARG A 819 -9.34 23.63 11.85
N VAL A 820 -8.40 24.57 11.75
CA VAL A 820 -7.21 24.64 12.59
C VAL A 820 -7.05 26.06 13.13
N ASP A 821 -6.75 26.18 14.41
CA ASP A 821 -6.29 27.44 15.01
C ASP A 821 -4.79 27.62 14.69
N THR A 822 -4.52 28.36 13.62
CA THR A 822 -3.15 28.60 13.15
C THR A 822 -2.34 29.55 14.04
N SER A 823 -2.96 30.19 15.04
CA SER A 823 -2.27 30.98 16.05
C SER A 823 -1.64 30.10 17.13
N HIS A 824 -2.14 28.87 17.29
CA HIS A 824 -1.63 27.92 18.28
C HIS A 824 -0.26 27.33 17.83
N PRO A 825 0.73 27.25 18.75
CA PRO A 825 2.09 26.78 18.38
C PRO A 825 2.12 25.38 17.79
N LEU A 826 1.20 24.50 18.14
CA LEU A 826 1.06 23.16 17.59
C LEU A 826 0.70 23.16 16.10
N ALA A 827 0.08 24.24 15.62
CA ALA A 827 -0.37 24.40 14.25
C ALA A 827 0.55 25.29 13.38
N TYR A 828 1.71 25.69 13.87
CA TYR A 828 2.64 26.52 13.10
C TYR A 828 3.00 25.88 11.76
N GLY A 829 2.91 26.65 10.69
CA GLY A 829 3.19 26.22 9.32
C GLY A 829 2.05 25.47 8.65
N LEU A 830 0.91 25.26 9.32
CA LEU A 830 -0.29 24.70 8.75
C LEU A 830 -1.23 25.79 8.19
N ALA A 831 -2.12 25.42 7.27
CA ALA A 831 -3.23 26.24 6.83
C ALA A 831 -4.38 26.21 7.86
N ASP A 832 -5.35 27.12 7.72
CA ASP A 832 -6.55 27.17 8.56
C ASP A 832 -7.53 26.01 8.31
N ARG A 833 -7.29 25.22 7.26
CA ARG A 833 -7.95 23.97 6.92
C ARG A 833 -6.91 22.92 6.57
N VAL A 834 -7.09 21.73 7.09
CA VAL A 834 -6.22 20.57 6.82
C VAL A 834 -7.07 19.33 6.54
N ASN A 835 -6.52 18.43 5.77
CA ASN A 835 -7.07 17.11 5.53
C ASN A 835 -6.53 16.14 6.58
N LEU A 836 -7.41 15.59 7.41
CA LEU A 836 -7.09 14.62 8.44
C LEU A 836 -7.45 13.21 7.96
N PHE A 837 -6.60 12.26 8.20
CA PHE A 837 -6.92 10.85 7.98
C PHE A 837 -7.67 10.31 9.20
N PHE A 838 -8.93 9.96 9.01
CA PHE A 838 -9.84 9.48 10.04
C PHE A 838 -10.18 8.00 9.78
N ASP A 839 -9.71 7.13 10.63
CA ASP A 839 -9.92 5.67 10.55
C ASP A 839 -10.47 5.17 11.88
N GLU A 840 -11.80 5.07 11.98
CA GLU A 840 -12.50 4.75 13.22
C GLU A 840 -11.99 5.55 14.44
N SER A 841 -11.44 6.73 14.15
CA SER A 841 -10.72 7.57 15.13
C SER A 841 -11.65 8.08 16.22
N PRO A 842 -11.14 8.32 17.44
CA PRO A 842 -11.86 9.01 18.49
C PRO A 842 -12.30 10.42 18.06
N SER A 843 -13.25 10.98 18.77
CA SER A 843 -13.69 12.37 18.56
C SER A 843 -14.20 12.93 19.89
N PHE A 844 -13.92 14.20 20.17
CA PHE A 844 -14.15 14.76 21.49
C PHE A 844 -15.15 15.93 21.50
N ARG A 845 -15.82 16.08 22.65
CA ARG A 845 -16.47 17.34 23.05
C ARG A 845 -15.84 17.81 24.35
N LEU A 846 -15.49 19.09 24.41
CA LEU A 846 -14.98 19.71 25.62
C LEU A 846 -16.14 19.92 26.62
N LEU A 847 -15.84 19.70 27.90
CA LEU A 847 -16.75 20.04 28.98
C LEU A 847 -16.61 21.53 29.36
N PRO A 848 -17.60 22.14 30.03
CA PRO A 848 -17.55 23.57 30.36
C PRO A 848 -16.30 23.99 31.11
N GLU A 849 -15.70 23.12 31.89
CA GLU A 849 -14.51 23.37 32.71
C GLU A 849 -13.20 23.37 31.89
N ALA A 850 -13.24 23.03 30.61
CA ALA A 850 -12.05 22.91 29.77
C ALA A 850 -11.22 24.19 29.74
N ALA A 851 -11.86 25.36 29.55
CA ALA A 851 -11.16 26.64 29.50
C ALA A 851 -10.44 26.97 30.81
N SER A 852 -11.09 26.72 31.95
CA SER A 852 -10.48 26.96 33.28
C SER A 852 -9.36 25.99 33.65
N ARG A 853 -9.29 24.86 32.94
CA ARG A 853 -8.26 23.82 33.12
C ARG A 853 -7.23 23.83 32.01
N ALA A 854 -7.13 24.92 31.24
CA ALA A 854 -6.17 25.08 30.16
C ALA A 854 -6.18 23.91 29.15
N VAL A 855 -7.39 23.45 28.78
CA VAL A 855 -7.61 22.46 27.71
C VAL A 855 -8.11 23.21 26.47
N VAL A 856 -7.28 23.25 25.45
CA VAL A 856 -7.46 24.09 24.27
C VAL A 856 -7.71 23.23 23.04
N PRO A 857 -8.78 23.48 22.26
CA PRO A 857 -8.97 22.86 20.96
C PRO A 857 -8.02 23.47 19.92
N VAL A 858 -7.29 22.65 19.20
CA VAL A 858 -6.37 23.08 18.14
C VAL A 858 -6.93 22.80 16.75
N ALA A 859 -7.63 21.68 16.58
CA ALA A 859 -8.33 21.37 15.33
C ALA A 859 -9.71 20.73 15.62
N TRP A 860 -10.69 21.02 14.76
CA TRP A 860 -12.06 20.53 14.91
C TRP A 860 -12.78 20.44 13.57
N PHE A 861 -13.80 19.58 13.49
CA PHE A 861 -14.70 19.58 12.33
C PHE A 861 -15.74 20.69 12.45
N ALA A 862 -15.77 21.59 11.48
CA ALA A 862 -16.65 22.75 11.47
C ALA A 862 -17.81 22.61 10.46
N SER A 863 -18.11 21.38 10.06
CA SER A 863 -19.15 21.06 9.07
C SER A 863 -19.78 19.72 9.41
N PRO A 864 -21.09 19.55 9.20
CA PRO A 864 -21.74 18.24 9.29
C PRO A 864 -21.37 17.30 8.12
N THR A 865 -20.64 17.79 7.12
CA THR A 865 -20.20 17.02 5.93
C THR A 865 -18.72 17.25 5.66
N PRO A 866 -17.83 16.80 6.56
CA PRO A 866 -16.39 17.05 6.44
C PRO A 866 -15.69 16.14 5.39
N LEU A 867 -16.35 15.13 4.83
CA LEU A 867 -15.75 14.18 3.89
C LEU A 867 -15.13 14.86 2.68
N ARG A 868 -13.88 14.53 2.40
CA ARG A 868 -13.12 14.94 1.21
C ARG A 868 -12.85 13.79 0.26
N SER A 869 -12.59 12.59 0.80
CA SER A 869 -12.31 11.39 0.02
C SER A 869 -12.60 10.15 0.85
N GLY A 870 -13.27 9.15 0.28
CA GLY A 870 -13.57 7.89 0.93
C GLY A 870 -15.06 7.67 1.20
N TRP A 871 -15.37 7.16 2.39
CA TRP A 871 -16.71 6.83 2.85
C TRP A 871 -16.92 7.31 4.29
N ALA A 872 -17.96 8.10 4.51
CA ALA A 872 -18.27 8.65 5.83
C ALA A 872 -19.78 8.54 6.13
N TRP A 873 -20.21 7.36 6.55
CA TRP A 873 -21.59 7.13 6.98
C TRP A 873 -21.81 7.73 8.36
N GLY A 874 -22.86 8.54 8.51
CA GLY A 874 -23.15 9.22 9.79
C GLY A 874 -22.21 10.37 10.12
N GLN A 875 -21.50 10.96 9.14
CA GLN A 875 -20.50 12.02 9.35
C GLN A 875 -21.05 13.27 10.05
N GLN A 876 -22.36 13.50 10.04
CA GLN A 876 -22.98 14.63 10.76
C GLN A 876 -22.79 14.57 12.28
N HIS A 877 -22.48 13.39 12.85
CA HIS A 877 -22.14 13.25 14.27
C HIS A 877 -20.80 13.90 14.62
N LEU A 878 -19.98 14.18 13.63
CA LEU A 878 -18.68 14.85 13.80
C LEU A 878 -18.79 16.38 13.88
N ASP A 879 -19.94 16.96 13.55
CA ASP A 879 -20.09 18.43 13.55
C ASP A 879 -19.73 19.04 14.91
N GLN A 880 -18.87 20.07 14.89
CA GLN A 880 -18.34 20.77 16.06
C GLN A 880 -17.59 19.88 17.06
N THR A 881 -17.05 18.74 16.61
CA THR A 881 -16.23 17.88 17.47
C THR A 881 -14.75 18.24 17.33
N VAL A 882 -14.04 18.14 18.47
CA VAL A 882 -12.62 18.46 18.55
C VAL A 882 -11.79 17.23 18.21
N GLN A 883 -10.77 17.43 17.39
CA GLN A 883 -9.89 16.38 16.88
C GLN A 883 -8.48 16.45 17.44
N ILE A 884 -7.98 17.66 17.72
CA ILE A 884 -6.66 17.87 18.30
C ILE A 884 -6.81 18.78 19.50
N ILE A 885 -6.24 18.33 20.63
CA ILE A 885 -6.33 19.01 21.91
C ILE A 885 -4.92 19.21 22.47
N ASP A 886 -4.66 20.38 23.02
CA ASP A 886 -3.53 20.69 23.87
C ASP A 886 -4.03 20.91 25.29
N ALA A 887 -3.56 20.14 26.26
CA ALA A 887 -3.96 20.20 27.65
C ALA A 887 -2.75 20.36 28.58
N GLN A 888 -2.77 21.33 29.46
CA GLN A 888 -1.79 21.48 30.54
C GLN A 888 -2.14 20.56 31.69
N VAL A 889 -1.17 19.76 32.16
CA VAL A 889 -1.31 18.90 33.33
C VAL A 889 -0.06 19.10 34.20
N GLY A 890 -0.24 19.64 35.41
CA GLY A 890 0.91 20.03 36.23
C GLY A 890 1.79 21.05 35.52
N LYS A 891 3.08 20.76 35.41
CA LYS A 891 4.08 21.58 34.69
C LYS A 891 4.21 21.20 33.21
N GLY A 892 3.68 20.05 32.79
CA GLY A 892 3.82 19.50 31.45
C GLY A 892 2.57 19.63 30.63
N ARG A 893 2.55 18.91 29.50
CA ARG A 893 1.46 18.99 28.51
C ARG A 893 1.10 17.62 27.97
N VAL A 894 -0.18 17.44 27.67
CA VAL A 894 -0.72 16.28 26.99
C VAL A 894 -1.34 16.73 25.67
N LEU A 895 -0.81 16.22 24.56
CA LEU A 895 -1.26 16.52 23.22
C LEU A 895 -2.04 15.31 22.70
N LEU A 896 -3.34 15.51 22.46
CA LEU A 896 -4.20 14.45 21.97
C LEU A 896 -4.48 14.68 20.49
N PHE A 897 -4.10 13.71 19.67
CA PHE A 897 -4.36 13.66 18.22
C PHE A 897 -5.34 12.52 17.96
N ALA A 898 -6.63 12.82 17.88
CA ALA A 898 -7.65 11.81 17.65
C ALA A 898 -7.50 11.13 16.27
N PRO A 899 -7.27 11.86 15.15
CA PRO A 899 -7.00 11.24 13.87
C PRO A 899 -5.55 10.77 13.77
N GLU A 900 -5.29 9.95 12.76
CA GLU A 900 -3.98 9.37 12.44
C GLU A 900 -3.09 10.39 11.69
N ILE A 901 -2.47 11.33 12.43
CA ILE A 901 -1.65 12.43 11.86
C ILE A 901 -0.34 11.98 11.18
N ALA A 902 0.07 10.73 11.37
CA ALA A 902 1.28 10.13 10.81
C ALA A 902 1.02 8.78 10.13
N TRP A 903 -0.22 8.45 9.81
CA TRP A 903 -0.67 7.19 9.25
C TRP A 903 0.19 6.71 8.08
N ARG A 904 0.82 5.55 8.23
CA ARG A 904 1.68 4.93 7.21
C ARG A 904 2.72 5.89 6.60
N ALA A 905 3.13 6.92 7.35
CA ALA A 905 4.01 8.01 6.90
C ALA A 905 3.57 8.68 5.57
N GLN A 906 2.28 8.74 5.31
CA GLN A 906 1.68 9.29 4.10
C GLN A 906 1.18 10.75 4.25
N PRO A 907 0.53 11.15 5.37
CA PRO A 907 -0.10 12.47 5.45
C PRO A 907 0.91 13.57 5.78
N HIS A 908 1.77 13.90 4.81
CA HIS A 908 2.76 14.98 4.94
C HIS A 908 2.12 16.32 5.33
N GLY A 909 0.85 16.53 4.97
CA GLY A 909 0.09 17.73 5.34
C GLY A 909 -0.15 17.88 6.84
N THR A 910 -0.05 16.79 7.61
CA THR A 910 -0.29 16.76 9.05
C THR A 910 0.96 16.48 9.89
N PHE A 911 2.10 16.15 9.31
CA PHE A 911 3.35 15.87 10.04
C PHE A 911 3.76 17.01 10.98
N LYS A 912 3.43 18.24 10.61
CA LYS A 912 3.71 19.43 11.43
C LYS A 912 3.07 19.37 12.82
N PHE A 913 1.93 18.71 12.98
CA PHE A 913 1.35 18.51 14.32
C PHE A 913 2.29 17.71 15.21
N LEU A 914 2.86 16.61 14.67
CA LEU A 914 3.84 15.79 15.40
C LEU A 914 5.11 16.57 15.67
N PHE A 915 5.71 17.21 14.64
CA PHE A 915 6.97 17.89 14.75
C PHE A 915 6.89 19.12 15.66
N ASN A 916 5.81 19.89 15.58
CA ASN A 916 5.54 21.00 16.47
C ASN A 916 5.31 20.51 17.91
N GLY A 917 4.59 19.40 18.10
CA GLY A 917 4.37 18.77 19.40
C GLY A 917 5.68 18.37 20.07
N ILE A 918 6.65 17.85 19.29
CA ILE A 918 7.98 17.51 19.80
C ILE A 918 8.71 18.77 20.31
N TYR A 919 8.59 19.89 19.61
CA TYR A 919 9.25 21.15 19.96
C TYR A 919 8.39 22.18 20.70
N LEU A 920 7.17 21.82 21.12
CA LEU A 920 6.29 22.70 21.88
C LEU A 920 6.92 23.06 23.21
N GLN A 921 6.92 24.38 23.57
CA GLN A 921 7.48 24.91 24.82
C GLN A 921 6.41 25.60 25.63
#